data_c799ed9b4d61c5ae88808fb1d070970e
#
_entry.id   c799ed9b4d61c5ae88808fb1d070970e
#
_cell.length_a   1.000
_cell.length_b   1.000
_cell.length_c   1.000
_cell.angle_alpha   90.00
_cell.angle_beta   90.00
_cell.angle_gamma   90.00
#
_symmetry.space_group_name_H-M   'P 1'
#
loop_
_entity.id
_entity.type
_entity.pdbx_description
1 polymer ?
#
loop_
_entity_poly.entity_id
_entity_poly.type
_entity_poly.pdbx_seq_one_letter_code
_entity_poly.pdbx_strand_id
1 'polypeptide(L)'
;MAKGTTIRMWRRTTFLLVALNLIGFGAIIVSLIRLQLVDGEKLHTMAVENQTQETSLSAQRGTIYDVNMKPLAKSATVWQVVLEPAFITDKNRDVIASGLSEILGIDKDKILEQSKKKSYYSVLKRGVETDVKDEILKFKSDHKIESGIRLLEDYKRYYPYGAFASTVLGFTGSDSQGLAGVEQKYDSVLTGVSGKLVTAKNAIGTDMPFQYEQKVESKNGDSLVLTIDEVVQHFLEENLAEGVQKNKVGERGGAIVMNVKTGAILGMAVSGAFDPNNPFAISDPTEAAKVASMPQGEERTKELRAAQDKQWRNKMVGDTYHPGSVFKTITGSAAMEEGLVTENTPFNCPDSLTISGQVVHDWKHGGFGHLTFAQGICNSSNVVFMQVGQKLGADRFFKYFDAFGLTQKTGIDLPGEGRSQYYTANNMSILDLSVAAFGQTNSVTPIQMVTAVAAVVNGGYIVQPHVVAQILDDSGNIVKTTDTTPKRQVISNDTSKRMAAILQQNATTGTAKNGYLPGYRVGGKTGTSQKTEVKVKTGKDEYIASYCGFAPADDPQIIMLVYYDEPHGDSYYGSAVAGPTFAKTMEEILPYLGVQRKYTPTELEKLDTSTPDVISKSVADAKNALTKSKLVPKVYGNGKTIISQVPEPGKSIPQNGTVVLFTDDSGSSTDVTVPNLTGMTLANTNKAASNAGINISITGAALTGTNPISNSQSIAAGTKVAPGTVVTVGFIEPDQVG
;
A
#
# COMPACT_ATOMS: atom_id res chain seq x y z
N MET A 1 39.41 -102.39 29.43
CA MET A 1 39.45 -102.60 27.98
C MET A 1 38.39 -101.76 27.33
N ALA A 2 38.74 -100.65 26.71
CA ALA A 2 37.83 -99.88 25.99
C ALA A 2 37.40 -100.61 24.70
N LYS A 3 36.09 -100.88 24.55
CA LYS A 3 35.58 -101.52 23.34
C LYS A 3 35.84 -100.60 22.16
N GLY A 4 36.68 -101.03 21.20
CA GLY A 4 36.92 -100.25 20.00
C GLY A 4 35.62 -99.93 19.23
N THR A 5 35.53 -98.78 18.72
CA THR A 5 34.38 -98.32 17.91
C THR A 5 34.25 -99.26 16.67
N THR A 6 33.08 -99.89 16.56
CA THR A 6 32.80 -100.70 15.39
C THR A 6 32.74 -99.85 14.11
N ILE A 7 33.20 -100.37 12.97
CA ILE A 7 33.16 -99.71 11.65
C ILE A 7 31.76 -99.17 11.34
N ARG A 8 30.74 -99.81 11.86
CA ARG A 8 29.34 -99.35 11.74
C ARG A 8 29.03 -98.07 12.51
N MET A 9 29.59 -97.89 13.71
CA MET A 9 29.50 -96.64 14.50
C MET A 9 30.28 -95.54 13.83
N TRP A 10 31.46 -95.80 13.32
CA TRP A 10 32.28 -94.82 12.62
C TRP A 10 31.60 -94.33 11.34
N ARG A 11 31.02 -95.20 10.52
CA ARG A 11 30.24 -94.85 9.33
C ARG A 11 29.00 -94.03 9.67
N ARG A 12 28.28 -94.33 10.76
CA ARG A 12 27.14 -93.55 11.23
C ARG A 12 27.52 -92.10 11.72
N THR A 13 28.61 -92.02 12.48
CA THR A 13 29.12 -90.72 12.98
C THR A 13 29.65 -89.89 11.83
N THR A 14 30.39 -90.51 10.86
CA THR A 14 30.82 -89.77 9.66
C THR A 14 29.64 -89.31 8.80
N PHE A 15 28.65 -90.20 8.63
CA PHE A 15 27.41 -89.80 7.91
C PHE A 15 26.66 -88.65 8.62
N LEU A 16 26.51 -88.69 9.92
CA LEU A 16 25.89 -87.64 10.71
C LEU A 16 26.69 -86.31 10.63
N LEU A 17 28.01 -86.38 10.70
CA LEU A 17 28.88 -85.23 10.55
C LEU A 17 28.82 -84.65 9.13
N VAL A 18 28.81 -85.48 8.10
CA VAL A 18 28.64 -85.02 6.72
C VAL A 18 27.24 -84.42 6.51
N ALA A 19 26.20 -85.06 7.00
CA ALA A 19 24.83 -84.53 6.91
C ALA A 19 24.69 -83.24 7.66
N LEU A 20 25.26 -83.13 8.86
CA LEU A 20 25.24 -81.83 9.65
C LEU A 20 25.98 -80.68 8.95
N ASN A 21 27.15 -81.01 8.34
CA ASN A 21 27.89 -80.04 7.54
C ASN A 21 27.11 -79.61 6.28
N LEU A 22 26.50 -80.57 5.55
CA LEU A 22 25.69 -80.24 4.38
C LEU A 22 24.49 -79.41 4.71
N ILE A 23 23.79 -79.69 5.84
CA ILE A 23 22.69 -78.90 6.34
C ILE A 23 23.19 -77.46 6.76
N GLY A 24 24.31 -77.43 7.49
CA GLY A 24 24.91 -76.14 7.90
C GLY A 24 25.34 -75.28 6.71
N PHE A 25 26.09 -75.89 5.75
CA PHE A 25 26.46 -75.19 4.51
C PHE A 25 25.22 -74.76 3.69
N GLY A 26 24.22 -75.66 3.58
CA GLY A 26 22.94 -75.35 2.90
C GLY A 26 22.24 -74.23 3.53
N ALA A 27 22.13 -74.13 4.87
CA ALA A 27 21.51 -72.98 5.59
C ALA A 27 22.32 -71.73 5.36
N ILE A 28 23.65 -71.77 5.35
CA ILE A 28 24.50 -70.61 5.05
C ILE A 28 24.26 -70.10 3.61
N ILE A 29 24.23 -71.03 2.63
CA ILE A 29 23.99 -70.67 1.23
C ILE A 29 22.61 -70.05 1.06
N VAL A 30 21.54 -70.59 1.65
CA VAL A 30 20.22 -70.11 1.60
C VAL A 30 20.15 -68.69 2.27
N SER A 31 20.84 -68.51 3.41
CA SER A 31 20.94 -67.23 4.08
C SER A 31 21.68 -66.19 3.23
N LEU A 32 22.77 -66.54 2.57
CA LEU A 32 23.52 -65.69 1.65
C LEU A 32 22.68 -65.30 0.41
N ILE A 33 21.98 -66.26 -0.19
CA ILE A 33 21.05 -65.99 -1.31
C ILE A 33 19.98 -65.04 -0.88
N ARG A 34 19.37 -65.22 0.29
CA ARG A 34 18.38 -64.38 0.82
C ARG A 34 18.93 -62.94 1.05
N LEU A 35 20.08 -62.83 1.72
CA LEU A 35 20.70 -61.51 2.01
C LEU A 35 21.20 -60.81 0.76
N GLN A 36 21.72 -61.54 -0.25
CA GLN A 36 22.28 -60.88 -1.44
C GLN A 36 21.30 -60.70 -2.59
N LEU A 37 20.37 -61.65 -2.82
CA LEU A 37 19.47 -61.62 -3.97
C LEU A 37 18.04 -61.21 -3.61
N VAL A 38 17.52 -61.57 -2.43
CA VAL A 38 16.15 -61.24 -2.04
C VAL A 38 16.11 -59.93 -1.25
N ASP A 39 16.96 -59.80 -0.24
CA ASP A 39 16.98 -58.62 0.65
C ASP A 39 18.09 -57.62 0.23
N GLY A 40 18.93 -57.96 -0.77
CA GLY A 40 20.12 -57.20 -1.16
C GLY A 40 19.81 -55.76 -1.56
N GLU A 41 18.79 -55.55 -2.39
CA GLU A 41 18.36 -54.22 -2.84
C GLU A 41 17.81 -53.40 -1.67
N LYS A 42 17.02 -54.01 -0.80
CA LYS A 42 16.47 -53.36 0.41
C LYS A 42 17.57 -52.99 1.42
N LEU A 43 18.54 -53.92 1.63
CA LEU A 43 19.69 -53.70 2.53
C LEU A 43 20.64 -52.66 1.95
N HIS A 44 20.82 -52.63 0.63
CA HIS A 44 21.58 -51.60 -0.06
C HIS A 44 20.93 -50.25 0.07
N THR A 45 19.59 -50.15 -0.13
CA THR A 45 18.83 -48.90 0.06
C THR A 45 18.94 -48.41 1.50
N MET A 46 18.72 -49.29 2.49
CA MET A 46 18.88 -48.96 3.91
C MET A 46 20.32 -48.52 4.26
N ALA A 47 21.34 -49.15 3.65
CA ALA A 47 22.74 -48.78 3.87
C ALA A 47 23.02 -47.37 3.26
N VAL A 48 22.52 -47.09 2.06
CA VAL A 48 22.63 -45.79 1.41
C VAL A 48 21.89 -44.72 2.23
N GLU A 49 20.67 -45.00 2.66
CA GLU A 49 19.89 -44.06 3.52
C GLU A 49 20.59 -43.76 4.86
N ASN A 50 21.26 -44.79 5.46
CA ASN A 50 22.01 -44.60 6.70
C ASN A 50 23.40 -43.96 6.50
N GLN A 51 23.95 -44.01 5.30
CA GLN A 51 25.27 -43.45 4.98
C GLN A 51 25.19 -42.06 4.31
N THR A 52 24.01 -41.66 3.80
CA THR A 52 23.84 -40.37 3.19
C THR A 52 23.18 -39.38 4.16
N GLN A 53 23.71 -38.18 4.23
CA GLN A 53 23.08 -37.05 4.90
C GLN A 53 22.60 -36.08 3.85
N GLU A 54 21.29 -35.84 3.81
CA GLU A 54 20.72 -34.77 3.02
C GLU A 54 20.77 -33.46 3.81
N THR A 55 21.44 -32.46 3.27
CA THR A 55 21.40 -31.08 3.79
C THR A 55 20.61 -30.27 2.78
N SER A 56 19.52 -29.61 3.23
CA SER A 56 18.75 -28.71 2.40
C SER A 56 19.55 -27.43 2.14
N LEU A 57 19.65 -27.04 0.87
CA LEU A 57 20.20 -25.74 0.45
C LEU A 57 19.03 -24.79 0.28
N SER A 58 18.89 -23.81 1.17
CA SER A 58 17.81 -22.83 1.12
C SER A 58 17.84 -22.06 -0.20
N ALA A 59 16.68 -21.90 -0.86
CA ALA A 59 16.52 -20.97 -1.96
C ALA A 59 16.32 -19.55 -1.44
N GLN A 60 16.86 -18.57 -2.13
CA GLN A 60 16.61 -17.18 -1.82
C GLN A 60 15.20 -16.80 -2.28
N ARG A 61 14.41 -16.22 -1.38
CA ARG A 61 13.08 -15.71 -1.71
C ARG A 61 13.18 -14.49 -2.60
N GLY A 62 12.39 -14.45 -3.69
CA GLY A 62 12.37 -13.36 -4.68
C GLY A 62 12.14 -11.99 -4.07
N THR A 63 12.71 -10.96 -4.67
CA THR A 63 12.59 -9.58 -4.22
C THR A 63 11.24 -8.99 -4.63
N ILE A 64 10.65 -8.16 -3.77
CA ILE A 64 9.48 -7.36 -4.11
C ILE A 64 9.96 -5.92 -4.33
N TYR A 65 9.72 -5.41 -5.54
CA TYR A 65 10.07 -4.06 -5.96
C TYR A 65 8.82 -3.17 -6.05
N ASP A 66 8.99 -1.87 -5.90
CA ASP A 66 8.00 -0.89 -6.32
C ASP A 66 7.98 -0.74 -7.87
N VAL A 67 7.12 0.13 -8.40
CA VAL A 67 7.02 0.38 -9.84
C VAL A 67 8.31 0.94 -10.45
N ASN A 68 9.17 1.57 -9.66
CA ASN A 68 10.45 2.17 -10.04
C ASN A 68 11.67 1.27 -9.74
N MET A 69 11.43 -0.03 -9.51
CA MET A 69 12.47 -1.02 -9.18
C MET A 69 13.21 -0.77 -7.87
N LYS A 70 12.62 -0.03 -6.92
CA LYS A 70 13.13 0.07 -5.55
C LYS A 70 12.74 -1.16 -4.74
N PRO A 71 13.65 -1.82 -4.01
CA PRO A 71 13.32 -3.02 -3.25
C PRO A 71 12.53 -2.68 -1.98
N LEU A 72 11.28 -3.13 -1.93
CA LEU A 72 10.38 -2.99 -0.78
C LEU A 72 10.51 -4.16 0.21
N ALA A 73 10.84 -5.35 -0.29
CA ALA A 73 11.16 -6.52 0.52
C ALA A 73 12.24 -7.35 -0.19
N LYS A 74 13.31 -7.70 0.53
CA LYS A 74 14.40 -8.52 -0.01
C LYS A 74 14.89 -9.52 1.01
N SER A 75 15.47 -10.64 0.52
CA SER A 75 16.16 -11.61 1.36
C SER A 75 17.64 -11.26 1.43
N ALA A 76 18.21 -11.34 2.63
CA ALA A 76 19.65 -11.21 2.84
C ALA A 76 20.19 -12.49 3.46
N THR A 77 21.44 -12.80 3.15
CA THR A 77 22.14 -13.96 3.71
C THR A 77 22.32 -13.77 5.21
N VAL A 78 21.90 -14.78 5.94
CA VAL A 78 22.13 -14.96 7.37
C VAL A 78 22.65 -16.37 7.61
N TRP A 79 22.93 -16.70 8.85
CA TRP A 79 23.54 -17.98 9.17
C TRP A 79 22.70 -18.74 10.21
N GLN A 80 22.65 -20.04 10.03
CA GLN A 80 22.12 -20.97 11.01
C GLN A 80 23.29 -21.59 11.78
N VAL A 81 23.24 -21.46 13.10
CA VAL A 81 24.21 -22.11 14.00
C VAL A 81 23.69 -23.46 14.40
N VAL A 82 24.42 -24.49 14.01
CA VAL A 82 24.07 -25.89 14.25
C VAL A 82 25.12 -26.51 15.14
N LEU A 83 24.69 -27.16 16.21
CA LEU A 83 25.54 -28.09 16.97
C LEU A 83 25.55 -29.46 16.32
N GLU A 84 26.71 -30.08 16.32
CA GLU A 84 26.94 -31.47 15.94
C GLU A 84 27.34 -32.29 17.18
N PRO A 85 26.37 -32.64 18.06
CA PRO A 85 26.67 -33.21 19.39
C PRO A 85 27.57 -34.44 19.34
N ALA A 86 27.44 -35.27 18.29
CA ALA A 86 28.27 -36.45 18.10
C ALA A 86 29.79 -36.18 17.97
N PHE A 87 30.15 -34.93 17.59
CA PHE A 87 31.54 -34.48 17.47
C PHE A 87 32.03 -33.63 18.63
N ILE A 88 31.14 -33.36 19.62
CA ILE A 88 31.49 -32.59 20.81
C ILE A 88 32.01 -33.54 21.89
N THR A 89 33.29 -33.42 22.22
CA THR A 89 33.90 -34.18 23.28
C THR A 89 33.65 -33.56 24.65
N ASP A 90 33.77 -34.35 25.75
CA ASP A 90 33.60 -33.85 27.11
C ASP A 90 34.60 -32.71 27.46
N LYS A 91 35.78 -32.70 26.78
CA LYS A 91 36.83 -31.69 26.99
C LYS A 91 36.46 -30.32 26.45
N ASN A 92 35.76 -30.26 25.30
CA ASN A 92 35.40 -28.97 24.66
C ASN A 92 33.94 -28.59 24.86
N ARG A 93 33.12 -29.47 25.42
CA ARG A 93 31.67 -29.22 25.62
C ARG A 93 31.38 -27.93 26.42
N ASP A 94 32.06 -27.76 27.57
CA ASP A 94 31.85 -26.62 28.44
C ASP A 94 32.36 -25.33 27.79
N VAL A 95 33.49 -25.38 27.08
CA VAL A 95 34.05 -24.26 26.32
C VAL A 95 33.10 -23.82 25.22
N ILE A 96 32.58 -24.78 24.44
CA ILE A 96 31.58 -24.48 23.36
C ILE A 96 30.33 -23.89 23.95
N ALA A 97 29.80 -24.46 25.04
CA ALA A 97 28.58 -23.95 25.66
C ALA A 97 28.74 -22.54 26.23
N SER A 98 29.87 -22.26 26.88
CA SER A 98 30.14 -20.93 27.43
C SER A 98 30.32 -19.87 26.33
N GLY A 99 31.17 -20.16 25.32
CA GLY A 99 31.43 -19.22 24.23
C GLY A 99 30.17 -18.93 23.38
N LEU A 100 29.43 -19.97 23.01
CA LEU A 100 28.19 -19.77 22.26
C LEU A 100 27.09 -19.09 23.10
N SER A 101 27.06 -19.31 24.42
CA SER A 101 26.17 -18.59 25.32
C SER A 101 26.43 -17.09 25.32
N GLU A 102 27.69 -16.70 25.42
CA GLU A 102 28.14 -15.30 25.39
C GLU A 102 27.83 -14.63 24.04
N ILE A 103 28.21 -15.28 22.94
CA ILE A 103 28.05 -14.72 21.57
C ILE A 103 26.58 -14.67 21.16
N LEU A 104 25.79 -15.72 21.45
CA LEU A 104 24.41 -15.83 20.94
C LEU A 104 23.34 -15.36 21.91
N GLY A 105 23.72 -15.08 23.18
CA GLY A 105 22.77 -14.70 24.23
C GLY A 105 21.80 -15.83 24.62
N ILE A 106 22.22 -17.09 24.45
CA ILE A 106 21.42 -18.28 24.80
C ILE A 106 21.91 -18.82 26.15
N ASP A 107 20.97 -19.28 26.97
CA ASP A 107 21.28 -19.91 28.23
C ASP A 107 22.28 -21.08 28.05
N LYS A 108 23.37 -21.08 28.83
CA LYS A 108 24.44 -22.08 28.76
C LYS A 108 23.92 -23.49 29.02
N ASP A 109 22.98 -23.67 29.94
CA ASP A 109 22.46 -25.00 30.32
C ASP A 109 21.64 -25.59 29.17
N LYS A 110 20.93 -24.77 28.39
CA LYS A 110 20.24 -25.21 27.15
C LYS A 110 21.23 -25.69 26.11
N ILE A 111 22.35 -25.00 25.92
CA ILE A 111 23.41 -25.42 24.99
C ILE A 111 24.04 -26.72 25.46
N LEU A 112 24.32 -26.86 26.75
CA LEU A 112 24.84 -28.09 27.36
C LEU A 112 23.89 -29.28 27.17
N GLU A 113 22.58 -29.06 27.38
CA GLU A 113 21.56 -30.07 27.14
C GLU A 113 21.54 -30.54 25.68
N GLN A 114 21.55 -29.59 24.74
CA GLN A 114 21.57 -29.91 23.32
C GLN A 114 22.87 -30.62 22.91
N SER A 115 24.01 -30.25 23.47
CA SER A 115 25.31 -30.83 23.18
C SER A 115 25.47 -32.29 23.67
N LYS A 116 24.57 -32.76 24.54
CA LYS A 116 24.55 -34.17 25.05
C LYS A 116 23.65 -35.09 24.23
N LYS A 117 22.87 -34.56 23.28
CA LYS A 117 21.99 -35.37 22.44
C LYS A 117 22.81 -36.32 21.56
N LYS A 118 22.30 -37.52 21.31
CA LYS A 118 22.85 -38.43 20.33
C LYS A 118 22.39 -38.04 18.92
N SER A 119 22.95 -36.95 18.40
CA SER A 119 22.56 -36.37 17.11
C SER A 119 23.76 -35.75 16.43
N TYR A 120 23.74 -35.78 15.11
CA TYR A 120 24.71 -35.08 14.25
C TYR A 120 24.25 -33.70 13.82
N TYR A 121 23.00 -33.35 14.16
CA TYR A 121 22.39 -32.08 13.75
C TYR A 121 21.41 -31.59 14.82
N SER A 122 21.70 -30.44 15.43
CA SER A 122 20.82 -29.79 16.40
C SER A 122 20.91 -28.29 16.20
N VAL A 123 19.85 -27.69 15.66
CA VAL A 123 19.79 -26.24 15.44
C VAL A 123 19.79 -25.51 16.77
N LEU A 124 20.77 -24.63 16.96
CA LEU A 124 20.91 -23.80 18.15
C LEU A 124 20.24 -22.43 17.95
N LYS A 125 20.53 -21.76 16.81
CA LYS A 125 19.96 -20.45 16.46
C LYS A 125 19.89 -20.28 14.96
N ARG A 126 18.79 -19.72 14.46
CA ARG A 126 18.63 -19.30 13.06
C ARG A 126 18.74 -17.79 12.93
N GLY A 127 18.94 -17.29 11.71
CA GLY A 127 18.91 -15.86 11.41
C GLY A 127 20.05 -15.08 12.07
N VAL A 128 21.22 -15.68 12.20
CA VAL A 128 22.43 -15.07 12.77
C VAL A 128 23.08 -14.18 11.70
N GLU A 129 23.29 -12.93 12.03
CA GLU A 129 23.91 -11.94 11.13
C GLU A 129 25.40 -12.24 10.89
N THR A 130 25.98 -11.64 9.85
CA THR A 130 27.35 -11.95 9.41
C THR A 130 28.40 -11.57 10.44
N ASP A 131 28.22 -10.48 11.17
CA ASP A 131 29.12 -10.05 12.26
C ASP A 131 29.19 -11.11 13.39
N VAL A 132 28.05 -11.61 13.84
CA VAL A 132 27.97 -12.67 14.85
C VAL A 132 28.54 -13.99 14.33
N LYS A 133 28.34 -14.34 13.04
CA LYS A 133 29.00 -15.46 12.39
C LYS A 133 30.52 -15.34 12.47
N ASP A 134 31.04 -14.15 12.18
CA ASP A 134 32.50 -13.90 12.20
C ASP A 134 33.05 -13.99 13.62
N GLU A 135 32.30 -13.57 14.65
CA GLU A 135 32.64 -13.79 16.04
C GLU A 135 32.70 -15.28 16.38
N ILE A 136 31.75 -16.09 15.91
CA ILE A 136 31.77 -17.56 16.11
C ILE A 136 32.97 -18.19 15.41
N LEU A 137 33.31 -17.76 14.19
CA LEU A 137 34.48 -18.26 13.48
C LEU A 137 35.78 -17.91 14.20
N LYS A 138 35.89 -16.70 14.74
CA LYS A 138 37.00 -16.27 15.56
C LYS A 138 37.09 -17.11 16.85
N PHE A 139 35.99 -17.30 17.57
CA PHE A 139 35.91 -18.15 18.75
C PHE A 139 36.38 -19.59 18.45
N LYS A 140 35.92 -20.18 17.32
CA LYS A 140 36.37 -21.50 16.88
C LYS A 140 37.87 -21.54 16.65
N SER A 141 38.45 -20.54 16.01
CA SER A 141 39.88 -20.43 15.73
C SER A 141 40.69 -20.28 17.03
N ASP A 142 40.31 -19.37 17.92
CA ASP A 142 41.00 -19.08 19.17
C ASP A 142 41.06 -20.30 20.11
N HIS A 143 40.01 -21.13 20.12
CA HIS A 143 39.90 -22.32 20.97
C HIS A 143 40.21 -23.61 20.22
N LYS A 144 40.67 -23.55 18.95
CA LYS A 144 41.01 -24.70 18.09
C LYS A 144 39.89 -25.73 18.00
N ILE A 145 38.64 -25.23 17.85
CA ILE A 145 37.45 -26.07 17.69
C ILE A 145 37.25 -26.37 16.21
N GLU A 146 37.68 -27.55 15.76
CA GLU A 146 37.56 -27.97 14.36
C GLU A 146 36.17 -28.52 14.02
N SER A 147 35.51 -29.20 14.99
CA SER A 147 34.20 -29.85 14.80
C SER A 147 33.23 -29.54 15.94
N GLY A 148 31.96 -29.89 15.78
CA GLY A 148 30.90 -29.71 16.77
C GLY A 148 30.09 -28.43 16.62
N ILE A 149 30.54 -27.47 15.82
CA ILE A 149 29.80 -26.24 15.47
C ILE A 149 29.86 -26.10 13.95
N ARG A 150 28.70 -26.12 13.30
CA ARG A 150 28.54 -25.86 11.86
C ARG A 150 27.75 -24.57 11.65
N LEU A 151 28.16 -23.77 10.69
CA LEU A 151 27.45 -22.59 10.21
C LEU A 151 26.91 -22.90 8.81
N LEU A 152 25.59 -22.86 8.66
CA LEU A 152 24.92 -23.08 7.39
C LEU A 152 24.34 -21.77 6.90
N GLU A 153 24.48 -21.52 5.61
CA GLU A 153 23.86 -20.36 4.97
C GLU A 153 22.34 -20.50 4.99
N ASP A 154 21.66 -19.42 5.33
CA ASP A 154 20.23 -19.31 5.38
C ASP A 154 19.83 -17.89 4.93
N TYR A 155 18.56 -17.63 4.75
CA TYR A 155 18.07 -16.33 4.29
C TYR A 155 17.03 -15.79 5.27
N LYS A 156 17.12 -14.47 5.52
CA LYS A 156 16.15 -13.74 6.33
C LYS A 156 15.52 -12.63 5.48
N ARG A 157 14.21 -12.50 5.61
CA ARG A 157 13.44 -11.47 4.92
C ARG A 157 13.60 -10.13 5.62
N TYR A 158 13.88 -9.08 4.85
CA TYR A 158 14.00 -7.69 5.32
C TYR A 158 13.06 -6.79 4.55
N TYR A 159 12.47 -5.85 5.28
CA TYR A 159 11.60 -4.80 4.78
C TYR A 159 12.28 -3.45 5.09
N PRO A 160 13.05 -2.86 4.13
CA PRO A 160 13.93 -1.73 4.39
C PRO A 160 13.22 -0.49 4.91
N TYR A 161 11.95 -0.33 4.58
CA TYR A 161 11.14 0.84 4.94
C TYR A 161 10.23 0.61 6.17
N GLY A 162 10.46 -0.44 6.94
CA GLY A 162 9.69 -0.75 8.15
C GLY A 162 8.19 -0.89 7.87
N ALA A 163 7.35 -0.08 8.52
CA ALA A 163 5.89 -0.17 8.42
C ALA A 163 5.28 0.26 7.07
N PHE A 164 6.09 0.76 6.15
CA PHE A 164 5.65 1.22 4.82
C PHE A 164 4.92 0.13 4.06
N ALA A 165 3.73 0.44 3.54
CA ALA A 165 2.84 -0.46 2.78
C ALA A 165 2.62 -1.83 3.45
N SER A 166 2.75 -1.94 4.78
CA SER A 166 2.79 -3.21 5.50
C SER A 166 1.58 -4.11 5.27
N THR A 167 0.37 -3.53 5.18
CA THR A 167 -0.86 -4.30 4.92
C THR A 167 -0.99 -4.77 3.47
N VAL A 168 -0.21 -4.19 2.54
CA VAL A 168 -0.09 -4.63 1.14
C VAL A 168 1.01 -5.66 1.01
N LEU A 169 2.23 -5.35 1.49
CA LEU A 169 3.37 -6.26 1.43
C LEU A 169 3.10 -7.54 2.21
N GLY A 170 2.58 -7.41 3.43
CA GLY A 170 2.47 -8.52 4.35
C GLY A 170 3.83 -8.85 4.99
N PHE A 171 4.00 -10.08 5.43
CA PHE A 171 5.23 -10.56 6.07
C PHE A 171 5.39 -12.06 5.93
N THR A 172 6.60 -12.56 6.24
CA THR A 172 6.92 -13.99 6.26
C THR A 172 7.06 -14.51 7.69
N GLY A 173 6.76 -15.80 7.86
CA GLY A 173 7.07 -16.54 9.09
C GLY A 173 8.55 -16.88 9.22
N SER A 174 8.92 -17.55 10.31
CA SER A 174 10.28 -18.01 10.60
C SER A 174 10.81 -19.07 9.62
N ASP A 175 9.92 -19.69 8.89
CA ASP A 175 10.18 -20.69 7.84
C ASP A 175 10.16 -20.09 6.43
N SER A 176 10.18 -18.75 6.33
CA SER A 176 10.10 -17.98 5.09
C SER A 176 8.80 -18.13 4.32
N GLN A 177 7.75 -18.75 4.88
CA GLN A 177 6.41 -18.80 4.30
C GLN A 177 5.73 -17.45 4.40
N GLY A 178 5.07 -16.98 3.34
CA GLY A 178 4.26 -15.76 3.34
C GLY A 178 2.98 -15.92 4.15
N LEU A 179 2.74 -15.06 5.14
CA LEU A 179 1.61 -15.16 6.08
C LEU A 179 0.53 -14.10 5.85
N ALA A 180 0.84 -13.00 5.19
CA ALA A 180 -0.09 -11.92 4.88
C ALA A 180 0.28 -11.21 3.57
N GLY A 181 -0.63 -10.39 3.04
CA GLY A 181 -0.39 -9.50 1.91
C GLY A 181 0.09 -10.19 0.63
N VAL A 182 0.93 -9.48 -0.13
CA VAL A 182 1.57 -9.98 -1.36
C VAL A 182 2.47 -11.19 -1.06
N GLU A 183 3.18 -11.18 0.08
CA GLU A 183 4.00 -12.30 0.52
C GLU A 183 3.22 -13.62 0.58
N GLN A 184 1.98 -13.58 1.10
CA GLN A 184 1.10 -14.75 1.16
C GLN A 184 0.50 -15.08 -0.22
N LYS A 185 0.03 -14.07 -0.94
CA LYS A 185 -0.68 -14.27 -2.21
C LYS A 185 0.21 -14.88 -3.28
N TYR A 186 1.47 -14.48 -3.29
CA TYR A 186 2.48 -14.91 -4.26
C TYR A 186 3.55 -15.81 -3.64
N ASP A 187 3.23 -16.49 -2.53
CA ASP A 187 4.20 -17.32 -1.82
C ASP A 187 4.84 -18.38 -2.72
N SER A 188 4.07 -19.08 -3.54
CA SER A 188 4.56 -20.10 -4.48
C SER A 188 5.47 -19.54 -5.60
N VAL A 189 5.38 -18.23 -5.89
CA VAL A 189 6.24 -17.54 -6.87
C VAL A 189 7.53 -17.10 -6.19
N LEU A 190 7.40 -16.52 -5.01
CA LEU A 190 8.50 -15.91 -4.26
C LEU A 190 9.44 -16.93 -3.61
N THR A 191 8.95 -18.08 -3.15
CA THR A 191 9.72 -19.02 -2.28
C THR A 191 10.85 -19.73 -3.01
N GLY A 192 10.74 -19.97 -4.33
CA GLY A 192 11.72 -20.75 -5.07
C GLY A 192 11.69 -22.25 -4.73
N VAL A 193 12.71 -22.95 -5.12
CA VAL A 193 12.86 -24.39 -4.89
C VAL A 193 14.18 -24.64 -4.19
N SER A 194 14.14 -25.16 -2.96
CA SER A 194 15.34 -25.51 -2.21
C SER A 194 16.12 -26.63 -2.91
N GLY A 195 17.42 -26.50 -2.96
CA GLY A 195 18.35 -27.53 -3.41
C GLY A 195 18.61 -28.56 -2.32
N LYS A 196 19.39 -29.57 -2.66
CA LYS A 196 19.81 -30.62 -1.75
C LYS A 196 21.30 -30.91 -1.96
N LEU A 197 22.02 -31.03 -0.86
CA LEU A 197 23.37 -31.53 -0.82
C LEU A 197 23.32 -32.92 -0.17
N VAL A 198 23.59 -33.96 -0.95
CA VAL A 198 23.66 -35.33 -0.47
C VAL A 198 25.14 -35.69 -0.30
N THR A 199 25.59 -35.78 0.94
CA THR A 199 26.96 -36.21 1.27
C THR A 199 26.96 -37.62 1.83
N ALA A 200 27.91 -38.46 1.36
CA ALA A 200 28.11 -39.78 1.94
C ALA A 200 28.99 -39.66 3.18
N LYS A 201 28.59 -40.33 4.27
CA LYS A 201 29.34 -40.42 5.52
C LYS A 201 29.87 -41.84 5.72
N ASN A 202 31.07 -41.96 6.30
CA ASN A 202 31.57 -43.26 6.74
C ASN A 202 30.87 -43.71 8.04
N ALA A 203 31.10 -44.95 8.47
CA ALA A 203 30.52 -45.52 9.70
C ALA A 203 30.87 -44.72 11.00
N ILE A 204 31.84 -43.82 10.92
CA ILE A 204 32.25 -42.93 12.03
C ILE A 204 31.61 -41.55 11.92
N GLY A 205 30.84 -41.28 10.82
CA GLY A 205 30.11 -40.03 10.61
C GLY A 205 30.93 -38.87 10.02
N THR A 206 32.15 -39.15 9.54
CA THR A 206 32.97 -38.16 8.81
C THR A 206 32.63 -38.22 7.32
N ASP A 207 32.62 -37.04 6.67
CA ASP A 207 32.32 -36.92 5.24
C ASP A 207 33.36 -37.73 4.42
N MET A 208 32.87 -38.55 3.47
CA MET A 208 33.73 -39.28 2.57
C MET A 208 34.22 -38.40 1.43
N PRO A 209 35.46 -38.55 0.91
CA PRO A 209 36.01 -37.66 -0.11
C PRO A 209 35.16 -37.64 -1.38
N PHE A 210 34.84 -36.46 -1.88
CA PHE A 210 34.37 -35.99 -3.19
C PHE A 210 33.70 -36.90 -4.22
N GLN A 211 33.81 -38.22 -4.17
CA GLN A 211 33.25 -39.13 -5.19
C GLN A 211 31.75 -39.42 -5.04
N TYR A 212 31.12 -39.04 -3.94
CA TYR A 212 29.72 -39.36 -3.61
C TYR A 212 28.90 -38.14 -3.21
N GLU A 213 29.38 -36.91 -3.50
CA GLU A 213 28.63 -35.69 -3.27
C GLU A 213 27.73 -35.40 -4.46
N GLN A 214 26.42 -35.44 -4.26
CA GLN A 214 25.42 -34.98 -5.25
C GLN A 214 24.83 -33.66 -4.78
N LYS A 215 25.13 -32.60 -5.50
CA LYS A 215 24.55 -31.28 -5.27
C LYS A 215 23.43 -31.04 -6.28
N VAL A 216 22.21 -30.83 -5.78
CA VAL A 216 21.11 -30.29 -6.54
C VAL A 216 21.05 -28.82 -6.18
N GLU A 217 21.33 -27.95 -7.15
CA GLU A 217 21.31 -26.49 -6.93
C GLU A 217 19.90 -26.03 -6.54
N SER A 218 19.83 -25.04 -5.64
CA SER A 218 18.58 -24.37 -5.36
C SER A 218 18.20 -23.45 -6.53
N LYS A 219 16.90 -23.31 -6.79
CA LYS A 219 16.37 -22.32 -7.72
C LYS A 219 15.72 -21.21 -6.91
N ASN A 220 16.25 -19.99 -7.02
CA ASN A 220 15.68 -18.83 -6.35
C ASN A 220 14.25 -18.56 -6.78
N GLY A 221 13.49 -17.90 -5.90
CA GLY A 221 12.13 -17.47 -6.22
C GLY A 221 12.12 -16.32 -7.22
N ASP A 222 11.07 -16.28 -8.02
CA ASP A 222 10.85 -15.17 -8.94
C ASP A 222 10.50 -13.90 -8.15
N SER A 223 10.89 -12.74 -8.68
CA SER A 223 10.68 -11.44 -8.07
C SER A 223 9.39 -10.79 -8.57
N LEU A 224 8.84 -9.86 -7.79
CA LEU A 224 7.64 -9.12 -8.15
C LEU A 224 7.95 -7.64 -8.33
N VAL A 225 7.38 -7.03 -9.37
CA VAL A 225 7.30 -5.58 -9.53
C VAL A 225 5.88 -5.18 -9.23
N LEU A 226 5.69 -4.37 -8.19
CA LEU A 226 4.38 -3.87 -7.80
C LEU A 226 3.98 -2.66 -8.64
N THR A 227 2.69 -2.34 -8.61
CA THR A 227 2.16 -1.07 -9.10
C THR A 227 2.28 0.05 -8.05
N ILE A 228 2.57 -0.30 -6.81
CA ILE A 228 2.81 0.65 -5.72
C ILE A 228 3.99 1.53 -6.09
N ASP A 229 3.79 2.84 -6.00
CA ASP A 229 4.82 3.84 -6.15
C ASP A 229 5.24 4.35 -4.78
N GLU A 230 6.54 4.31 -4.48
CA GLU A 230 7.05 4.66 -3.14
C GLU A 230 6.70 6.10 -2.77
N VAL A 231 6.74 7.05 -3.71
CA VAL A 231 6.41 8.46 -3.46
C VAL A 231 4.92 8.65 -3.21
N VAL A 232 4.07 8.02 -4.02
CA VAL A 232 2.60 8.07 -3.84
C VAL A 232 2.19 7.46 -2.52
N GLN A 233 2.76 6.30 -2.19
CA GLN A 233 2.46 5.59 -0.94
C GLN A 233 2.92 6.40 0.29
N HIS A 234 4.09 7.02 0.22
CA HIS A 234 4.63 7.85 1.30
C HIS A 234 3.68 9.01 1.65
N PHE A 235 3.31 9.83 0.67
CA PHE A 235 2.37 10.93 0.90
C PHE A 235 0.99 10.45 1.33
N LEU A 236 0.55 9.30 0.81
CA LEU A 236 -0.72 8.70 1.21
C LEU A 236 -0.72 8.32 2.69
N GLU A 237 0.33 7.66 3.17
CA GLU A 237 0.46 7.24 4.57
C GLU A 237 0.61 8.43 5.51
N GLU A 238 1.45 9.40 5.17
CA GLU A 238 1.66 10.61 5.97
C GLU A 238 0.36 11.41 6.16
N ASN A 239 -0.34 11.70 5.05
CA ASN A 239 -1.56 12.48 5.10
C ASN A 239 -2.73 11.72 5.76
N LEU A 240 -2.77 10.40 5.60
CA LEU A 240 -3.75 9.55 6.29
C LEU A 240 -3.50 9.58 7.81
N ALA A 241 -2.25 9.46 8.25
CA ALA A 241 -1.90 9.49 9.66
C ALA A 241 -2.22 10.84 10.30
N GLU A 242 -1.90 11.95 9.64
CA GLU A 242 -2.28 13.30 10.07
C GLU A 242 -3.81 13.42 10.21
N GLY A 243 -4.55 12.93 9.21
CA GLY A 243 -6.01 12.95 9.20
C GLY A 243 -6.62 12.12 10.33
N VAL A 244 -6.07 10.94 10.63
CA VAL A 244 -6.50 10.08 11.75
C VAL A 244 -6.30 10.81 13.08
N GLN A 245 -5.14 11.40 13.29
CA GLN A 245 -4.83 12.14 14.51
C GLN A 245 -5.74 13.36 14.68
N LYS A 246 -5.86 14.19 13.64
CA LYS A 246 -6.66 15.42 13.64
C LYS A 246 -8.14 15.15 13.94
N ASN A 247 -8.69 14.11 13.31
CA ASN A 247 -10.11 13.79 13.44
C ASN A 247 -10.39 12.78 14.57
N LYS A 248 -9.39 12.39 15.37
CA LYS A 248 -9.53 11.48 16.53
C LYS A 248 -10.31 10.22 16.13
N VAL A 249 -9.86 9.55 15.07
CA VAL A 249 -10.54 8.39 14.49
C VAL A 249 -10.53 7.25 15.51
N GLY A 250 -11.71 6.75 15.90
CA GLY A 250 -11.88 5.72 16.93
C GLY A 250 -11.51 4.32 16.45
N GLU A 251 -11.88 4.03 15.20
CA GLU A 251 -11.44 2.83 14.49
C GLU A 251 -10.31 3.17 13.49
N ARG A 252 -10.06 2.35 12.48
CA ARG A 252 -8.99 2.60 11.51
C ARG A 252 -9.47 3.41 10.31
N GLY A 253 -8.67 4.39 9.89
CA GLY A 253 -8.81 5.06 8.61
C GLY A 253 -8.10 4.29 7.50
N GLY A 254 -8.44 4.61 6.25
CA GLY A 254 -7.76 4.04 5.10
C GLY A 254 -7.93 4.87 3.82
N ALA A 255 -7.02 4.62 2.86
CA ALA A 255 -7.05 5.29 1.58
C ALA A 255 -6.48 4.41 0.46
N ILE A 256 -6.99 4.61 -0.76
CA ILE A 256 -6.56 3.94 -1.99
C ILE A 256 -6.35 4.99 -3.07
N VAL A 257 -5.21 4.93 -3.76
CA VAL A 257 -4.93 5.67 -5.00
C VAL A 257 -4.82 4.66 -6.14
N MET A 258 -5.62 4.84 -7.20
CA MET A 258 -5.70 3.89 -8.29
C MET A 258 -5.70 4.61 -9.64
N ASN A 259 -5.03 4.04 -10.64
CA ASN A 259 -5.16 4.47 -12.03
C ASN A 259 -6.50 4.00 -12.59
N VAL A 260 -7.33 4.94 -13.06
CA VAL A 260 -8.71 4.62 -13.50
C VAL A 260 -8.76 3.80 -14.79
N LYS A 261 -7.71 3.85 -15.63
CA LYS A 261 -7.68 3.20 -16.94
C LYS A 261 -7.18 1.75 -16.86
N THR A 262 -6.26 1.46 -15.93
CA THR A 262 -5.61 0.16 -15.82
C THR A 262 -6.04 -0.65 -14.60
N GLY A 263 -6.53 0.00 -13.55
CA GLY A 263 -6.79 -0.61 -12.25
C GLY A 263 -5.55 -0.79 -11.38
N ALA A 264 -4.40 -0.29 -11.82
CA ALA A 264 -3.15 -0.34 -11.04
C ALA A 264 -3.30 0.46 -9.74
N ILE A 265 -3.03 -0.19 -8.61
CA ILE A 265 -3.02 0.45 -7.29
C ILE A 265 -1.65 1.12 -7.10
N LEU A 266 -1.65 2.46 -7.11
CA LEU A 266 -0.42 3.25 -6.94
C LEU A 266 -0.05 3.43 -5.47
N GLY A 267 -1.06 3.39 -4.60
CA GLY A 267 -0.90 3.44 -3.16
C GLY A 267 -2.13 2.89 -2.44
N MET A 268 -1.92 2.20 -1.33
CA MET A 268 -2.98 1.68 -0.46
C MET A 268 -2.50 1.68 0.98
N ALA A 269 -3.15 2.46 1.82
CA ALA A 269 -2.77 2.66 3.21
C ALA A 269 -3.94 2.36 4.16
N VAL A 270 -3.61 1.80 5.32
CA VAL A 270 -4.53 1.65 6.46
C VAL A 270 -3.81 2.14 7.70
N SER A 271 -4.47 2.96 8.51
CA SER A 271 -3.89 3.47 9.75
C SER A 271 -3.61 2.35 10.76
N GLY A 272 -2.63 2.54 11.62
CA GLY A 272 -2.17 1.51 12.56
C GLY A 272 -1.36 0.42 11.86
N ALA A 273 -0.50 0.82 10.93
CA ALA A 273 0.46 -0.05 10.26
C ALA A 273 1.40 -0.74 11.26
N PHE A 274 1.88 -1.93 10.92
CA PHE A 274 2.83 -2.71 11.72
C PHE A 274 4.19 -2.81 11.00
N ASP A 275 5.25 -3.10 11.74
CA ASP A 275 6.56 -3.36 11.13
C ASP A 275 6.64 -4.84 10.68
N PRO A 276 6.74 -5.13 9.36
CA PRO A 276 6.90 -6.49 8.85
C PRO A 276 8.17 -7.20 9.30
N ASN A 277 9.19 -6.46 9.76
CA ASN A 277 10.38 -7.06 10.38
C ASN A 277 10.11 -7.61 11.78
N ASN A 278 9.06 -7.11 12.47
CA ASN A 278 8.60 -7.59 13.77
C ASN A 278 7.07 -7.69 13.83
N PRO A 279 6.45 -8.50 12.97
CA PRO A 279 5.01 -8.47 12.71
C PRO A 279 4.15 -8.91 13.90
N PHE A 280 4.72 -9.67 14.84
CA PHE A 280 4.01 -10.20 16.00
C PHE A 280 3.97 -9.22 17.18
N ALA A 281 4.74 -8.14 17.16
CA ALA A 281 4.62 -7.04 18.11
C ALA A 281 3.34 -6.25 17.83
N ILE A 282 2.57 -5.90 18.85
CA ILE A 282 1.40 -5.04 18.69
C ILE A 282 1.89 -3.61 18.47
N SER A 283 1.51 -3.02 17.34
CA SER A 283 1.93 -1.68 16.94
C SER A 283 1.21 -0.56 17.70
N ASP A 284 -0.04 -0.79 18.09
CA ASP A 284 -0.80 0.16 18.91
C ASP A 284 -0.36 0.10 20.38
N PRO A 285 0.20 1.20 20.96
CA PRO A 285 0.71 1.20 22.33
C PRO A 285 -0.39 0.94 23.37
N THR A 286 -1.63 1.37 23.11
CA THR A 286 -2.75 1.20 24.05
C THR A 286 -3.17 -0.27 24.11
N GLU A 287 -3.34 -0.89 22.94
CA GLU A 287 -3.66 -2.31 22.85
C GLU A 287 -2.50 -3.18 23.38
N ALA A 288 -1.25 -2.81 23.10
CA ALA A 288 -0.07 -3.49 23.63
C ALA A 288 -0.04 -3.45 25.17
N ALA A 289 -0.28 -2.29 25.77
CA ALA A 289 -0.34 -2.13 27.23
C ALA A 289 -1.52 -2.92 27.84
N LYS A 290 -2.68 -2.90 27.19
CA LYS A 290 -3.85 -3.68 27.61
C LYS A 290 -3.52 -5.17 27.66
N VAL A 291 -2.99 -5.74 26.59
CA VAL A 291 -2.62 -7.16 26.53
C VAL A 291 -1.50 -7.49 27.55
N ALA A 292 -0.52 -6.60 27.70
CA ALA A 292 0.58 -6.81 28.65
C ALA A 292 0.10 -6.87 30.11
N SER A 293 -0.94 -6.09 30.47
CA SER A 293 -1.50 -6.06 31.83
C SER A 293 -2.36 -7.28 32.17
N MET A 294 -2.76 -8.08 31.19
CA MET A 294 -3.58 -9.27 31.42
C MET A 294 -2.76 -10.42 32.06
N PRO A 295 -3.35 -11.20 32.98
CA PRO A 295 -2.72 -12.41 33.50
C PRO A 295 -2.38 -13.40 32.39
N GLN A 296 -1.31 -14.17 32.55
CA GLN A 296 -0.98 -15.26 31.64
C GLN A 296 -2.12 -16.29 31.60
N GLY A 297 -2.56 -16.65 30.37
CA GLY A 297 -3.66 -17.59 30.18
C GLY A 297 -4.30 -17.50 28.80
N GLU A 298 -5.37 -18.26 28.60
CA GLU A 298 -6.08 -18.34 27.33
C GLU A 298 -6.69 -17.00 26.89
N GLU A 299 -7.23 -16.22 27.82
CA GLU A 299 -7.84 -14.92 27.52
C GLU A 299 -6.81 -13.93 26.98
N ARG A 300 -5.64 -13.84 27.63
CA ARG A 300 -4.53 -13.01 27.12
C ARG A 300 -4.07 -13.47 25.74
N THR A 301 -3.97 -14.78 25.53
CA THR A 301 -3.58 -15.33 24.23
C THR A 301 -4.60 -15.01 23.15
N LYS A 302 -5.89 -15.08 23.45
CA LYS A 302 -6.99 -14.71 22.56
C LYS A 302 -6.95 -13.22 22.21
N GLU A 303 -6.77 -12.35 23.21
CA GLU A 303 -6.71 -10.91 23.00
C GLU A 303 -5.47 -10.52 22.19
N LEU A 304 -4.31 -11.12 22.46
CA LEU A 304 -3.09 -10.93 21.68
C LEU A 304 -3.33 -11.27 20.19
N ARG A 305 -3.92 -12.43 19.92
CA ARG A 305 -4.24 -12.84 18.53
C ARG A 305 -5.21 -11.89 17.88
N ALA A 306 -6.27 -11.46 18.57
CA ALA A 306 -7.24 -10.52 18.05
C ALA A 306 -6.59 -9.17 17.67
N ALA A 307 -5.67 -8.66 18.52
CA ALA A 307 -4.92 -7.44 18.22
C ALA A 307 -3.98 -7.61 17.02
N GLN A 308 -3.30 -8.75 16.91
CA GLN A 308 -2.45 -9.09 15.77
C GLN A 308 -3.26 -9.23 14.48
N ASP A 309 -4.38 -9.95 14.49
CA ASP A 309 -5.26 -10.09 13.34
C ASP A 309 -5.81 -8.73 12.88
N LYS A 310 -6.15 -7.85 13.83
CA LYS A 310 -6.62 -6.48 13.56
C LYS A 310 -5.55 -5.66 12.82
N GLN A 311 -4.28 -5.70 13.24
CA GLN A 311 -3.21 -4.93 12.60
C GLN A 311 -2.78 -5.48 11.24
N TRP A 312 -2.83 -6.81 11.04
CA TRP A 312 -2.45 -7.43 9.76
C TRP A 312 -3.53 -7.28 8.69
N ARG A 313 -4.78 -7.08 9.11
CA ARG A 313 -5.91 -7.01 8.18
C ARG A 313 -5.86 -5.76 7.31
N ASN A 314 -5.89 -5.95 6.00
CA ASN A 314 -6.06 -4.86 5.04
C ASN A 314 -7.55 -4.48 4.95
N LYS A 315 -7.93 -3.43 5.67
CA LYS A 315 -9.31 -2.94 5.78
C LYS A 315 -9.88 -2.47 4.44
N MET A 316 -9.01 -2.02 3.51
CA MET A 316 -9.42 -1.56 2.18
C MET A 316 -9.97 -2.69 1.30
N VAL A 317 -9.53 -3.91 1.57
CA VAL A 317 -9.86 -5.11 0.81
C VAL A 317 -10.81 -6.03 1.57
N GLY A 318 -10.59 -6.18 2.89
CA GLY A 318 -11.24 -7.20 3.71
C GLY A 318 -12.53 -6.77 4.40
N ASP A 319 -12.72 -5.48 4.67
CA ASP A 319 -13.88 -4.98 5.41
C ASP A 319 -14.92 -4.38 4.47
N THR A 320 -16.18 -4.52 4.84
CA THR A 320 -17.28 -3.85 4.15
C THR A 320 -17.79 -2.67 4.97
N TYR A 321 -18.30 -1.67 4.28
CA TYR A 321 -18.91 -0.48 4.88
C TYR A 321 -20.10 -0.01 4.04
N HIS A 322 -20.98 0.79 4.64
CA HIS A 322 -22.01 1.47 3.90
C HIS A 322 -21.40 2.69 3.18
N PRO A 323 -21.35 2.73 1.83
CA PRO A 323 -20.65 3.77 1.09
C PRO A 323 -21.30 5.16 1.20
N GLY A 324 -22.56 5.20 1.70
CA GLY A 324 -23.32 6.44 1.82
C GLY A 324 -23.41 7.16 0.48
N SER A 325 -23.36 8.47 0.54
CA SER A 325 -23.58 9.32 -0.65
C SER A 325 -22.55 9.17 -1.77
N VAL A 326 -21.44 8.46 -1.59
CA VAL A 326 -20.54 8.11 -2.70
C VAL A 326 -21.28 7.18 -3.68
N PHE A 327 -22.15 6.33 -3.18
CA PHE A 327 -22.96 5.41 -3.99
C PHE A 327 -23.92 6.12 -4.95
N LYS A 328 -24.29 7.38 -4.67
CA LYS A 328 -25.13 8.20 -5.57
C LYS A 328 -24.53 8.35 -6.97
N THR A 329 -23.22 8.23 -7.11
CA THR A 329 -22.54 8.24 -8.41
C THR A 329 -22.95 7.03 -9.26
N ILE A 330 -23.13 5.86 -8.65
CA ILE A 330 -23.56 4.62 -9.30
C ILE A 330 -25.03 4.72 -9.68
N THR A 331 -25.90 5.03 -8.72
CA THR A 331 -27.34 5.17 -8.95
C THR A 331 -27.66 6.24 -9.98
N GLY A 332 -26.96 7.38 -9.90
CA GLY A 332 -27.11 8.48 -10.84
C GLY A 332 -26.70 8.12 -12.26
N SER A 333 -25.54 7.46 -12.41
CA SER A 333 -25.07 6.98 -13.72
C SER A 333 -26.01 5.96 -14.34
N ALA A 334 -26.52 5.03 -13.55
CA ALA A 334 -27.53 4.05 -14.00
C ALA A 334 -28.81 4.73 -14.51
N ALA A 335 -29.32 5.71 -13.76
CA ALA A 335 -30.52 6.44 -14.17
C ALA A 335 -30.32 7.33 -15.41
N MET A 336 -29.12 7.91 -15.59
CA MET A 336 -28.76 8.66 -16.81
C MET A 336 -28.63 7.72 -18.00
N GLU A 337 -27.97 6.57 -17.84
CA GLU A 337 -27.78 5.56 -18.90
C GLU A 337 -29.10 4.99 -19.41
N GLU A 338 -30.07 4.78 -18.51
CA GLU A 338 -31.44 4.33 -18.87
C GLU A 338 -32.33 5.48 -19.39
N GLY A 339 -31.79 6.72 -19.53
CA GLY A 339 -32.53 7.89 -20.02
C GLY A 339 -33.64 8.38 -19.09
N LEU A 340 -33.65 7.95 -17.83
CA LEU A 340 -34.67 8.31 -16.85
C LEU A 340 -34.49 9.72 -16.28
N VAL A 341 -33.26 10.23 -16.32
CA VAL A 341 -32.90 11.56 -15.85
C VAL A 341 -31.82 12.17 -16.76
N THR A 342 -31.86 13.50 -16.86
CA THR A 342 -30.78 14.34 -17.40
C THR A 342 -30.32 15.28 -16.31
N GLU A 343 -29.22 16.04 -16.52
CA GLU A 343 -28.69 17.03 -15.57
C GLU A 343 -29.78 18.00 -15.09
N ASN A 344 -30.70 18.36 -15.98
CA ASN A 344 -31.73 19.37 -15.76
C ASN A 344 -33.09 18.79 -15.28
N THR A 345 -33.20 17.45 -15.14
CA THR A 345 -34.46 16.86 -14.65
C THR A 345 -34.82 17.42 -13.28
N PRO A 346 -36.02 18.02 -13.14
CA PRO A 346 -36.41 18.68 -11.89
C PRO A 346 -36.90 17.65 -10.86
N PHE A 347 -36.61 17.93 -9.59
CA PHE A 347 -37.07 17.19 -8.42
C PHE A 347 -37.59 18.12 -7.36
N ASN A 348 -38.67 17.74 -6.67
CA ASN A 348 -39.12 18.39 -5.46
C ASN A 348 -38.47 17.69 -4.25
N CYS A 349 -37.81 18.46 -3.40
CA CYS A 349 -36.98 18.01 -2.30
C CYS A 349 -37.45 18.57 -0.96
N PRO A 350 -38.58 18.05 -0.41
CA PRO A 350 -38.99 18.35 0.96
C PRO A 350 -37.96 17.84 1.97
N ASP A 351 -38.15 18.13 3.25
CA ASP A 351 -37.31 17.64 4.35
C ASP A 351 -37.25 16.12 4.45
N SER A 352 -38.30 15.43 4.03
CA SER A 352 -38.42 13.97 4.10
C SER A 352 -39.42 13.42 3.08
N LEU A 353 -39.33 12.12 2.83
CA LEU A 353 -40.36 11.34 2.11
C LEU A 353 -40.89 10.23 3.01
N THR A 354 -42.21 10.06 2.98
CA THR A 354 -42.86 8.90 3.61
C THR A 354 -42.96 7.76 2.60
N ILE A 355 -42.29 6.64 2.88
CA ILE A 355 -42.22 5.47 2.00
C ILE A 355 -42.69 4.25 2.79
N SER A 356 -43.76 3.62 2.34
CA SER A 356 -44.37 2.47 3.05
C SER A 356 -44.66 2.72 4.54
N GLY A 357 -45.06 3.97 4.87
CA GLY A 357 -45.34 4.38 6.25
C GLY A 357 -44.13 4.76 7.09
N GLN A 358 -42.91 4.65 6.55
CA GLN A 358 -41.69 5.08 7.20
C GLN A 358 -41.26 6.45 6.68
N VAL A 359 -40.86 7.36 7.59
CA VAL A 359 -40.34 8.68 7.25
C VAL A 359 -38.83 8.61 7.09
N VAL A 360 -38.33 8.93 5.89
CA VAL A 360 -36.89 8.99 5.60
C VAL A 360 -36.51 10.44 5.30
N HIS A 361 -35.60 10.99 6.11
CA HIS A 361 -35.19 12.38 6.04
C HIS A 361 -34.05 12.64 5.07
N ASP A 362 -34.07 13.86 4.51
CA ASP A 362 -32.84 14.42 3.93
C ASP A 362 -31.87 14.80 5.08
N TRP A 363 -30.60 14.99 4.76
CA TRP A 363 -29.62 15.45 5.76
C TRP A 363 -29.81 16.94 6.12
N LYS A 364 -30.44 17.72 5.23
CA LYS A 364 -30.73 19.14 5.45
C LYS A 364 -32.14 19.30 6.00
N HIS A 365 -32.26 19.78 7.24
CA HIS A 365 -33.55 20.19 7.83
C HIS A 365 -34.25 21.25 7.01
N GLY A 366 -35.56 21.07 6.78
CA GLY A 366 -36.39 21.94 5.95
C GLY A 366 -36.29 21.64 4.45
N GLY A 367 -35.45 20.70 4.05
CA GLY A 367 -35.29 20.28 2.66
C GLY A 367 -34.58 21.31 1.79
N PHE A 368 -34.61 21.09 0.48
CA PHE A 368 -33.98 21.97 -0.53
C PHE A 368 -34.96 22.66 -1.44
N GLY A 369 -36.26 22.33 -1.36
CA GLY A 369 -37.28 22.85 -2.29
C GLY A 369 -37.13 22.20 -3.67
N HIS A 370 -36.90 22.99 -4.71
CA HIS A 370 -36.72 22.46 -6.08
C HIS A 370 -35.25 22.39 -6.44
N LEU A 371 -34.80 21.24 -6.90
CA LEU A 371 -33.45 20.99 -7.40
C LEU A 371 -33.53 20.34 -8.77
N THR A 372 -32.53 20.60 -9.62
CA THR A 372 -32.25 19.72 -10.77
C THR A 372 -31.51 18.47 -10.30
N PHE A 373 -31.44 17.43 -11.12
CA PHE A 373 -30.68 16.22 -10.83
C PHE A 373 -29.20 16.53 -10.51
N ALA A 374 -28.53 17.36 -11.33
CA ALA A 374 -27.16 17.79 -11.08
C ALA A 374 -27.01 18.51 -9.73
N GLN A 375 -27.95 19.41 -9.40
CA GLN A 375 -27.98 20.07 -8.09
C GLN A 375 -28.22 19.04 -6.96
N GLY A 376 -29.03 18.01 -7.19
CA GLY A 376 -29.24 16.91 -6.25
C GLY A 376 -27.98 16.16 -5.90
N ILE A 377 -27.08 15.94 -6.88
CA ILE A 377 -25.73 15.35 -6.67
C ILE A 377 -24.85 16.34 -5.90
N CYS A 378 -24.80 17.62 -6.33
CA CYS A 378 -23.96 18.67 -5.74
C CYS A 378 -24.33 18.94 -4.28
N ASN A 379 -25.63 18.97 -3.96
CA ASN A 379 -26.15 19.12 -2.62
C ASN A 379 -26.24 17.81 -1.83
N SER A 380 -25.91 16.69 -2.48
CA SER A 380 -26.00 15.35 -1.87
C SER A 380 -27.37 15.01 -1.29
N SER A 381 -28.48 15.49 -1.91
CA SER A 381 -29.85 15.27 -1.41
C SER A 381 -30.21 13.80 -1.39
N ASN A 382 -30.64 13.26 -0.25
CA ASN A 382 -31.17 11.92 -0.13
C ASN A 382 -32.54 11.81 -0.81
N VAL A 383 -33.38 12.85 -0.69
CA VAL A 383 -34.72 12.90 -1.27
C VAL A 383 -34.68 12.81 -2.79
N VAL A 384 -33.75 13.49 -3.48
CA VAL A 384 -33.54 13.31 -4.92
C VAL A 384 -33.22 11.86 -5.24
N PHE A 385 -32.31 11.24 -4.50
CA PHE A 385 -31.84 9.88 -4.80
C PHE A 385 -32.84 8.80 -4.42
N MET A 386 -33.69 9.02 -3.42
CA MET A 386 -34.88 8.16 -3.18
C MET A 386 -35.79 8.13 -4.41
N GLN A 387 -36.11 9.33 -4.96
CA GLN A 387 -36.95 9.44 -6.16
C GLN A 387 -36.25 8.85 -7.41
N VAL A 388 -34.95 9.06 -7.56
CA VAL A 388 -34.16 8.45 -8.67
C VAL A 388 -34.16 6.91 -8.57
N GLY A 389 -33.95 6.35 -7.36
CA GLY A 389 -34.04 4.92 -7.12
C GLY A 389 -35.41 4.34 -7.45
N GLN A 390 -36.48 5.02 -7.04
CA GLN A 390 -37.85 4.61 -7.37
C GLN A 390 -38.15 4.68 -8.87
N LYS A 391 -37.64 5.69 -9.60
CA LYS A 391 -37.72 5.77 -11.07
C LYS A 391 -36.96 4.64 -11.75
N LEU A 392 -35.80 4.26 -11.21
CA LEU A 392 -34.99 3.18 -11.76
C LEU A 392 -35.66 1.82 -11.56
N GLY A 393 -36.28 1.60 -10.41
CA GLY A 393 -36.90 0.33 -10.03
C GLY A 393 -35.89 -0.72 -9.57
N ALA A 394 -36.35 -1.73 -8.83
CA ALA A 394 -35.48 -2.74 -8.22
C ALA A 394 -34.70 -3.56 -9.26
N ASP A 395 -35.31 -3.94 -10.38
CA ASP A 395 -34.66 -4.76 -11.41
C ASP A 395 -33.46 -4.02 -12.06
N ARG A 396 -33.66 -2.76 -12.50
CA ARG A 396 -32.59 -1.99 -13.11
C ARG A 396 -31.55 -1.58 -12.08
N PHE A 397 -31.96 -1.21 -10.87
CA PHE A 397 -31.02 -0.93 -9.78
C PHE A 397 -30.09 -2.11 -9.54
N PHE A 398 -30.64 -3.32 -9.39
CA PHE A 398 -29.85 -4.53 -9.17
C PHE A 398 -29.00 -4.91 -10.39
N LYS A 399 -29.51 -4.75 -11.61
CA LYS A 399 -28.76 -4.93 -12.87
C LYS A 399 -27.46 -4.09 -12.86
N TYR A 400 -27.56 -2.81 -12.52
CA TYR A 400 -26.36 -1.94 -12.47
C TYR A 400 -25.50 -2.21 -11.24
N PHE A 401 -26.08 -2.55 -10.09
CA PHE A 401 -25.33 -2.98 -8.93
C PHE A 401 -24.41 -4.17 -9.26
N ASP A 402 -24.93 -5.16 -9.97
CA ASP A 402 -24.15 -6.31 -10.45
C ASP A 402 -23.17 -5.91 -11.56
N ALA A 403 -23.60 -5.14 -12.54
CA ALA A 403 -22.77 -4.72 -13.66
C ALA A 403 -21.54 -3.92 -13.21
N PHE A 404 -21.66 -3.05 -12.19
CA PHE A 404 -20.54 -2.35 -11.57
C PHE A 404 -19.65 -3.24 -10.69
N GLY A 405 -19.94 -4.56 -10.59
CA GLY A 405 -19.12 -5.54 -9.90
C GLY A 405 -19.32 -5.60 -8.39
N LEU A 406 -20.40 -5.01 -7.87
CA LEU A 406 -20.64 -4.92 -6.43
C LEU A 406 -21.23 -6.19 -5.81
N THR A 407 -21.65 -7.17 -6.62
CA THR A 407 -22.08 -8.50 -6.17
C THR A 407 -20.94 -9.50 -6.03
N GLN A 408 -19.77 -9.20 -6.61
CA GLN A 408 -18.65 -10.11 -6.74
C GLN A 408 -17.39 -9.50 -6.15
N LYS A 409 -16.40 -10.34 -5.85
CA LYS A 409 -15.05 -9.89 -5.56
C LYS A 409 -14.45 -9.20 -6.77
N THR A 410 -13.65 -8.16 -6.56
CA THR A 410 -12.96 -7.45 -7.65
C THR A 410 -11.92 -8.33 -8.32
N GLY A 411 -11.40 -9.30 -7.57
CA GLY A 411 -10.30 -10.15 -7.99
C GLY A 411 -8.93 -9.48 -7.83
N ILE A 412 -8.83 -8.51 -6.92
CA ILE A 412 -7.53 -7.94 -6.53
C ILE A 412 -6.59 -9.05 -6.07
N ASP A 413 -5.35 -8.94 -6.43
CA ASP A 413 -4.30 -9.90 -6.14
C ASP A 413 -3.72 -9.76 -4.71
N LEU A 414 -4.62 -9.53 -3.74
CA LEU A 414 -4.36 -9.56 -2.30
C LEU A 414 -5.27 -10.61 -1.63
N PRO A 415 -4.82 -11.20 -0.51
CA PRO A 415 -5.64 -12.16 0.23
C PRO A 415 -6.75 -11.46 1.03
N GLY A 416 -7.76 -12.22 1.43
CA GLY A 416 -8.76 -11.78 2.40
C GLY A 416 -9.84 -10.84 1.87
N GLU A 417 -10.07 -10.75 0.54
CA GLU A 417 -11.10 -9.90 -0.04
C GLU A 417 -12.49 -10.24 0.51
N GLY A 418 -13.17 -9.23 1.06
CA GLY A 418 -14.51 -9.31 1.64
C GLY A 418 -15.59 -9.56 0.61
N ARG A 419 -16.79 -9.87 1.10
CA ARG A 419 -18.00 -10.03 0.28
C ARG A 419 -19.01 -8.96 0.65
N SER A 420 -19.62 -8.36 -0.35
CA SER A 420 -20.70 -7.39 -0.19
C SER A 420 -21.94 -8.00 0.46
N GLN A 421 -22.70 -7.16 1.14
CA GLN A 421 -24.04 -7.48 1.63
C GLN A 421 -25.04 -6.55 0.93
N TYR A 422 -26.05 -7.12 0.31
CA TYR A 422 -26.98 -6.37 -0.52
C TYR A 422 -28.33 -7.10 -0.66
N TYR A 423 -29.35 -6.36 -1.05
CA TYR A 423 -30.63 -6.91 -1.46
C TYR A 423 -30.63 -7.25 -2.96
N THR A 424 -31.18 -8.40 -3.33
CA THR A 424 -31.46 -8.73 -4.73
C THR A 424 -32.78 -8.09 -5.19
N ALA A 425 -33.03 -7.99 -6.49
CA ALA A 425 -34.25 -7.41 -7.03
C ALA A 425 -35.50 -8.04 -6.43
N ASN A 426 -35.50 -9.36 -6.20
CA ASN A 426 -36.67 -10.13 -5.72
C ASN A 426 -37.00 -9.91 -4.23
N ASN A 427 -36.02 -9.49 -3.41
CA ASN A 427 -36.20 -9.29 -1.97
C ASN A 427 -36.09 -7.84 -1.53
N MET A 428 -35.95 -6.91 -2.47
CA MET A 428 -35.82 -5.47 -2.24
C MET A 428 -37.22 -4.81 -2.18
N SER A 429 -37.62 -4.35 -1.01
CA SER A 429 -38.83 -3.52 -0.88
C SER A 429 -38.61 -2.13 -1.47
N ILE A 430 -39.68 -1.36 -1.68
CA ILE A 430 -39.57 0.02 -2.16
C ILE A 430 -38.82 0.92 -1.15
N LEU A 431 -38.89 0.62 0.14
CA LEU A 431 -38.12 1.31 1.18
C LEU A 431 -36.64 0.97 1.05
N ASP A 432 -36.30 -0.34 0.96
CA ASP A 432 -34.92 -0.80 0.79
C ASP A 432 -34.30 -0.19 -0.46
N LEU A 433 -35.00 -0.19 -1.60
CA LEU A 433 -34.56 0.44 -2.84
C LEU A 433 -34.27 1.93 -2.66
N SER A 434 -35.19 2.64 -2.00
CA SER A 434 -35.09 4.08 -1.79
C SER A 434 -33.86 4.44 -0.92
N VAL A 435 -33.58 3.62 0.10
CA VAL A 435 -32.45 3.82 1.01
C VAL A 435 -31.15 3.30 0.38
N ALA A 436 -31.19 2.18 -0.35
CA ALA A 436 -30.06 1.67 -1.11
C ALA A 436 -29.56 2.65 -2.19
N ALA A 437 -30.49 3.41 -2.80
CA ALA A 437 -30.16 4.37 -3.86
C ALA A 437 -29.20 5.48 -3.42
N PHE A 438 -29.12 5.79 -2.12
CA PHE A 438 -28.15 6.71 -1.57
C PHE A 438 -27.06 6.03 -0.69
N GLY A 439 -26.99 4.69 -0.71
CA GLY A 439 -25.85 3.90 -0.19
C GLY A 439 -25.90 3.55 1.29
N GLN A 440 -27.10 3.39 1.90
CA GLN A 440 -27.20 3.10 3.33
C GLN A 440 -27.48 1.62 3.68
N THR A 441 -28.12 0.85 2.82
CA THR A 441 -28.47 -0.56 3.13
C THR A 441 -27.52 -1.59 2.51
N ASN A 442 -26.72 -1.15 1.53
CA ASN A 442 -25.72 -2.02 0.91
C ASN A 442 -24.38 -1.84 1.60
N SER A 443 -23.69 -2.93 1.89
CA SER A 443 -22.30 -2.92 2.36
C SER A 443 -21.38 -3.46 1.28
N VAL A 444 -20.36 -2.69 0.93
CA VAL A 444 -19.35 -3.03 -0.09
C VAL A 444 -17.95 -2.76 0.45
N THR A 445 -16.92 -3.41 -0.10
CA THR A 445 -15.56 -3.10 0.29
C THR A 445 -15.08 -1.77 -0.32
N PRO A 446 -14.13 -1.06 0.32
CA PRO A 446 -13.54 0.15 -0.25
C PRO A 446 -12.95 -0.07 -1.66
N ILE A 447 -12.31 -1.22 -1.89
CA ILE A 447 -11.77 -1.55 -3.22
C ILE A 447 -12.87 -1.73 -4.27
N GLN A 448 -14.00 -2.34 -3.92
CA GLN A 448 -15.16 -2.42 -4.82
C GLN A 448 -15.69 -1.02 -5.12
N MET A 449 -15.82 -0.16 -4.11
CA MET A 449 -16.39 1.17 -4.30
C MET A 449 -15.50 2.06 -5.19
N VAL A 450 -14.19 2.09 -4.95
CA VAL A 450 -13.27 2.90 -5.79
C VAL A 450 -13.23 2.37 -7.23
N THR A 451 -13.29 1.04 -7.43
CA THR A 451 -13.34 0.41 -8.76
C THR A 451 -14.63 0.77 -9.50
N ALA A 452 -15.77 0.76 -8.81
CA ALA A 452 -17.05 1.13 -9.39
C ALA A 452 -17.11 2.63 -9.77
N VAL A 453 -16.59 3.53 -8.89
CA VAL A 453 -16.52 4.96 -9.22
C VAL A 453 -15.51 5.23 -10.34
N ALA A 454 -14.41 4.48 -10.41
CA ALA A 454 -13.48 4.55 -11.54
C ALA A 454 -14.19 4.26 -12.87
N ALA A 455 -15.04 3.22 -12.90
CA ALA A 455 -15.84 2.92 -14.08
C ALA A 455 -16.85 4.03 -14.43
N VAL A 456 -17.39 4.74 -13.44
CA VAL A 456 -18.27 5.90 -13.71
C VAL A 456 -17.54 6.97 -14.51
N VAL A 457 -16.22 7.15 -14.34
CA VAL A 457 -15.49 8.30 -14.89
C VAL A 457 -14.47 7.96 -15.99
N ASN A 458 -14.20 6.68 -16.26
CA ASN A 458 -13.20 6.24 -17.24
C ASN A 458 -13.80 5.84 -18.62
N GLY A 459 -15.03 6.23 -18.93
CA GLY A 459 -15.75 5.81 -20.13
C GLY A 459 -16.68 4.62 -19.89
N GLY A 460 -16.94 4.24 -18.66
CA GLY A 460 -17.86 3.16 -18.27
C GLY A 460 -17.20 1.79 -18.12
N TYR A 461 -15.88 1.68 -18.12
CA TYR A 461 -15.15 0.42 -18.16
C TYR A 461 -14.79 -0.10 -16.75
N ILE A 462 -15.19 -1.33 -16.44
CA ILE A 462 -14.70 -2.05 -15.26
C ILE A 462 -13.29 -2.58 -15.53
N VAL A 463 -12.34 -2.10 -14.75
CA VAL A 463 -10.96 -2.57 -14.73
C VAL A 463 -10.73 -3.48 -13.52
N GLN A 464 -9.77 -4.39 -13.60
CA GLN A 464 -9.40 -5.23 -12.45
C GLN A 464 -8.35 -4.52 -11.60
N PRO A 465 -8.63 -4.18 -10.33
CA PRO A 465 -7.61 -3.65 -9.44
C PRO A 465 -6.52 -4.70 -9.19
N HIS A 466 -5.26 -4.26 -9.18
CA HIS A 466 -4.11 -5.13 -8.96
C HIS A 466 -2.95 -4.37 -8.34
N VAL A 467 -2.11 -5.08 -7.59
CA VAL A 467 -0.90 -4.54 -6.94
C VAL A 467 0.39 -5.08 -7.55
N VAL A 468 0.34 -6.17 -8.35
CA VAL A 468 1.50 -6.71 -9.05
C VAL A 468 1.41 -6.38 -10.53
N ALA A 469 2.41 -5.65 -11.04
CA ALA A 469 2.55 -5.29 -12.45
C ALA A 469 3.22 -6.40 -13.25
N GLN A 470 4.33 -6.96 -12.72
CA GLN A 470 5.16 -7.94 -13.42
C GLN A 470 5.74 -8.97 -12.45
N ILE A 471 6.05 -10.15 -13.00
CA ILE A 471 6.85 -11.20 -12.36
C ILE A 471 8.15 -11.32 -13.14
N LEU A 472 9.28 -11.30 -12.46
CA LEU A 472 10.62 -11.42 -13.03
C LEU A 472 11.27 -12.72 -12.54
N ASP A 473 12.00 -13.41 -13.42
CA ASP A 473 12.85 -14.52 -13.00
C ASP A 473 14.06 -14.03 -12.18
N ASP A 474 14.88 -14.93 -11.68
CA ASP A 474 16.09 -14.61 -10.90
C ASP A 474 17.18 -13.90 -11.73
N SER A 475 17.08 -13.94 -13.06
CA SER A 475 17.93 -13.21 -14.01
C SER A 475 17.39 -11.81 -14.35
N GLY A 476 16.19 -11.46 -13.85
CA GLY A 476 15.53 -10.18 -14.11
C GLY A 476 14.72 -10.12 -15.41
N ASN A 477 14.50 -11.25 -16.08
CA ASN A 477 13.66 -11.28 -17.28
C ASN A 477 12.17 -11.31 -16.89
N ILE A 478 11.33 -10.65 -17.68
CA ILE A 478 9.88 -10.64 -17.46
C ILE A 478 9.30 -12.02 -17.81
N VAL A 479 8.78 -12.70 -16.82
CA VAL A 479 8.05 -13.98 -16.95
C VAL A 479 6.57 -13.73 -17.23
N LYS A 480 5.99 -12.71 -16.58
CA LYS A 480 4.57 -12.37 -16.71
C LYS A 480 4.34 -10.89 -16.51
N THR A 481 3.46 -10.31 -17.32
CA THR A 481 2.89 -8.97 -17.11
C THR A 481 1.40 -9.10 -16.81
N THR A 482 0.89 -8.29 -15.88
CA THR A 482 -0.54 -8.27 -15.54
C THR A 482 -1.34 -7.72 -16.70
N ASP A 483 -2.43 -8.40 -17.05
CA ASP A 483 -3.37 -7.96 -18.07
C ASP A 483 -4.25 -6.83 -17.51
N THR A 484 -4.20 -5.67 -18.17
CA THR A 484 -4.97 -4.45 -17.80
C THR A 484 -6.17 -4.22 -18.69
N THR A 485 -6.51 -5.18 -19.55
CA THR A 485 -7.69 -5.07 -20.44
C THR A 485 -8.97 -4.94 -19.61
N PRO A 486 -9.83 -3.95 -19.90
CA PRO A 486 -11.09 -3.80 -19.20
C PRO A 486 -11.99 -5.03 -19.36
N LYS A 487 -12.63 -5.44 -18.27
CA LYS A 487 -13.50 -6.63 -18.27
C LYS A 487 -14.80 -6.44 -19.03
N ARG A 488 -15.39 -5.25 -18.94
CA ARG A 488 -16.68 -4.89 -19.60
C ARG A 488 -16.92 -3.39 -19.53
N GLN A 489 -17.80 -2.90 -20.39
CA GLN A 489 -18.37 -1.56 -20.29
C GLN A 489 -19.77 -1.63 -19.67
N VAL A 490 -20.03 -0.79 -18.66
CA VAL A 490 -21.29 -0.78 -17.87
C VAL A 490 -22.19 0.37 -18.31
N ILE A 491 -21.61 1.52 -18.58
CA ILE A 491 -22.28 2.73 -19.05
C ILE A 491 -21.57 3.28 -20.30
N SER A 492 -22.27 4.07 -21.08
CA SER A 492 -21.71 4.72 -22.25
C SER A 492 -20.67 5.78 -21.89
N ASN A 493 -19.77 6.07 -22.82
CA ASN A 493 -18.79 7.13 -22.68
C ASN A 493 -19.48 8.51 -22.49
N ASP A 494 -20.67 8.71 -23.08
CA ASP A 494 -21.47 9.93 -22.92
C ASP A 494 -21.92 10.09 -21.46
N THR A 495 -22.56 9.06 -20.91
CA THR A 495 -22.98 9.07 -19.50
C THR A 495 -21.80 9.29 -18.55
N SER A 496 -20.66 8.64 -18.83
CA SER A 496 -19.43 8.79 -18.05
C SER A 496 -18.93 10.24 -18.03
N LYS A 497 -18.80 10.88 -19.21
CA LYS A 497 -18.35 12.28 -19.34
C LYS A 497 -19.30 13.25 -18.63
N ARG A 498 -20.60 13.08 -18.81
CA ARG A 498 -21.64 13.91 -18.20
C ARG A 498 -21.60 13.80 -16.68
N MET A 499 -21.47 12.57 -16.14
CA MET A 499 -21.34 12.37 -14.71
C MET A 499 -20.04 12.96 -14.16
N ALA A 500 -18.92 12.80 -14.86
CA ALA A 500 -17.65 13.42 -14.48
C ALA A 500 -17.75 14.96 -14.39
N ALA A 501 -18.46 15.58 -15.33
CA ALA A 501 -18.71 17.03 -15.31
C ALA A 501 -19.56 17.46 -14.10
N ILE A 502 -20.60 16.69 -13.74
CA ILE A 502 -21.41 16.95 -12.53
C ILE A 502 -20.55 16.80 -11.27
N LEU A 503 -19.68 15.78 -11.22
CA LEU A 503 -18.79 15.57 -10.08
C LEU A 503 -17.71 16.65 -9.97
N GLN A 504 -17.24 17.21 -11.09
CA GLN A 504 -16.36 18.39 -11.11
C GLN A 504 -17.11 19.62 -10.54
N GLN A 505 -18.36 19.85 -10.97
CA GLN A 505 -19.19 20.91 -10.39
C GLN A 505 -19.39 20.73 -8.89
N ASN A 506 -19.58 19.48 -8.44
CA ASN A 506 -19.69 19.17 -7.01
C ASN A 506 -18.42 19.52 -6.22
N ALA A 507 -17.24 19.28 -6.80
CA ALA A 507 -15.97 19.65 -6.17
C ALA A 507 -15.71 21.15 -6.17
N THR A 508 -16.24 21.90 -7.12
CA THR A 508 -16.08 23.38 -7.16
C THR A 508 -17.07 24.12 -6.28
N THR A 509 -18.35 23.76 -6.33
CA THR A 509 -19.43 24.53 -5.70
C THR A 509 -20.32 23.72 -4.75
N GLY A 510 -20.19 22.38 -4.74
CA GLY A 510 -21.06 21.50 -3.96
C GLY A 510 -20.45 21.04 -2.63
N THR A 511 -20.95 19.89 -2.15
CA THR A 511 -20.52 19.29 -0.88
C THR A 511 -19.08 18.78 -0.90
N ALA A 512 -18.49 18.56 -2.07
CA ALA A 512 -17.12 18.04 -2.21
C ALA A 512 -16.04 19.14 -2.29
N LYS A 513 -16.37 20.40 -2.03
CA LYS A 513 -15.47 21.57 -2.21
C LYS A 513 -14.18 21.53 -1.39
N ASN A 514 -14.14 20.81 -0.26
CA ASN A 514 -12.94 20.68 0.56
C ASN A 514 -11.86 19.75 -0.06
N GLY A 515 -12.20 19.04 -1.14
CA GLY A 515 -11.25 18.28 -1.96
C GLY A 515 -10.84 19.01 -3.24
N TYR A 516 -11.28 20.26 -3.44
CA TYR A 516 -10.98 21.03 -4.64
C TYR A 516 -9.52 21.48 -4.69
N LEU A 517 -8.90 21.33 -5.86
CA LEU A 517 -7.53 21.75 -6.14
C LEU A 517 -7.50 22.64 -7.39
N PRO A 518 -7.12 23.92 -7.24
CA PRO A 518 -7.03 24.82 -8.38
C PRO A 518 -6.12 24.29 -9.49
N GLY A 519 -6.58 24.36 -10.72
CA GLY A 519 -5.87 23.91 -11.91
C GLY A 519 -5.91 22.42 -12.21
N TYR A 520 -6.35 21.55 -11.28
CA TYR A 520 -6.37 20.10 -11.52
C TYR A 520 -7.73 19.55 -11.94
N ARG A 521 -8.75 20.40 -12.04
CA ARG A 521 -10.12 19.98 -12.45
C ARG A 521 -10.60 18.74 -11.71
N VAL A 522 -10.52 18.78 -10.39
CA VAL A 522 -10.92 17.67 -9.54
C VAL A 522 -12.43 17.43 -9.64
N GLY A 523 -12.83 16.19 -9.83
CA GLY A 523 -14.19 15.72 -9.59
C GLY A 523 -14.27 14.92 -8.30
N GLY A 524 -15.39 14.97 -7.58
CA GLY A 524 -15.47 14.22 -6.32
C GLY A 524 -16.87 14.12 -5.72
N LYS A 525 -17.02 13.16 -4.81
CA LYS A 525 -18.22 12.92 -4.02
C LYS A 525 -17.87 12.55 -2.58
N THR A 526 -18.52 13.22 -1.64
CA THR A 526 -18.44 12.93 -0.21
C THR A 526 -19.40 11.83 0.18
N GLY A 527 -19.03 11.04 1.18
CA GLY A 527 -19.88 10.09 1.87
C GLY A 527 -19.90 10.40 3.37
N THR A 528 -21.06 10.23 3.97
CA THR A 528 -21.24 10.20 5.42
C THR A 528 -22.29 9.14 5.68
N SER A 529 -21.93 8.05 6.30
CA SER A 529 -22.83 6.93 6.58
C SER A 529 -22.86 6.63 8.07
N GLN A 530 -24.06 6.39 8.59
CA GLN A 530 -24.28 6.03 9.98
C GLN A 530 -24.05 4.53 10.17
N LYS A 531 -23.36 4.14 11.23
CA LYS A 531 -23.16 2.75 11.63
C LYS A 531 -24.38 2.29 12.46
N THR A 532 -25.47 1.92 11.77
CA THR A 532 -26.74 1.56 12.41
C THR A 532 -26.60 0.37 13.35
N GLU A 533 -25.73 -0.59 13.03
CA GLU A 533 -25.41 -1.74 13.88
C GLU A 533 -24.75 -1.35 15.20
N VAL A 534 -23.91 -0.32 15.19
CA VAL A 534 -23.29 0.21 16.42
C VAL A 534 -24.35 0.94 17.26
N LYS A 535 -25.17 1.76 16.61
CA LYS A 535 -26.29 2.44 17.28
C LYS A 535 -27.23 1.46 17.97
N VAL A 536 -27.60 0.36 17.30
CA VAL A 536 -28.45 -0.67 17.89
C VAL A 536 -27.80 -1.35 19.08
N LYS A 537 -26.50 -1.60 19.04
CA LYS A 537 -25.76 -2.29 20.11
C LYS A 537 -25.41 -1.39 21.28
N THR A 538 -25.08 -0.13 21.04
CA THR A 538 -24.47 0.77 22.06
C THR A 538 -25.35 1.98 22.39
N GLY A 539 -26.36 2.28 21.59
CA GLY A 539 -27.17 3.51 21.70
C GLY A 539 -26.47 4.77 21.20
N LYS A 540 -25.20 4.66 20.73
CA LYS A 540 -24.40 5.79 20.24
C LYS A 540 -24.48 5.91 18.74
N ASP A 541 -24.53 7.14 18.24
CA ASP A 541 -24.43 7.45 16.84
C ASP A 541 -22.95 7.48 16.44
N GLU A 542 -22.55 6.51 15.60
CA GLU A 542 -21.21 6.46 15.01
C GLU A 542 -21.31 6.55 13.48
N TYR A 543 -20.28 7.11 12.87
CA TYR A 543 -20.31 7.45 11.44
C TYR A 543 -19.02 6.98 10.73
N ILE A 544 -19.15 6.77 9.43
CA ILE A 544 -18.03 6.66 8.51
C ILE A 544 -18.01 7.88 7.61
N ALA A 545 -16.92 8.63 7.64
CA ALA A 545 -16.69 9.79 6.80
C ALA A 545 -15.80 9.40 5.61
N SER A 546 -16.24 9.67 4.37
CA SER A 546 -15.48 9.31 3.18
C SER A 546 -15.47 10.40 2.12
N TYR A 547 -14.47 10.36 1.27
CA TYR A 547 -14.34 11.17 0.07
C TYR A 547 -13.77 10.33 -1.07
N CYS A 548 -14.48 10.26 -2.18
CA CYS A 548 -14.00 9.62 -3.41
C CYS A 548 -13.89 10.69 -4.48
N GLY A 549 -12.68 10.92 -4.99
CA GLY A 549 -12.43 11.94 -6.00
C GLY A 549 -11.39 11.50 -7.01
N PHE A 550 -11.34 12.21 -8.12
CA PHE A 550 -10.49 11.90 -9.26
C PHE A 550 -9.99 13.16 -9.94
N ALA A 551 -8.92 13.05 -10.69
CA ALA A 551 -8.34 14.13 -11.48
C ALA A 551 -7.59 13.58 -12.72
N PRO A 552 -7.53 14.38 -13.82
CA PRO A 552 -8.40 15.52 -14.16
C PRO A 552 -9.83 15.05 -14.51
N ALA A 553 -10.86 15.89 -14.35
CA ALA A 553 -12.22 15.47 -14.65
C ALA A 553 -12.55 15.40 -16.16
N ASP A 554 -11.78 16.10 -16.97
CA ASP A 554 -11.89 16.09 -18.44
C ASP A 554 -11.16 14.89 -19.10
N ASP A 555 -10.15 14.31 -18.44
CA ASP A 555 -9.48 13.07 -18.81
C ASP A 555 -9.03 12.32 -17.55
N PRO A 556 -9.92 11.63 -16.86
CA PRO A 556 -9.61 11.00 -15.59
C PRO A 556 -8.46 10.00 -15.68
N GLN A 557 -7.45 10.18 -14.84
CA GLN A 557 -6.26 9.36 -14.78
C GLN A 557 -6.14 8.68 -13.40
N ILE A 558 -6.30 9.46 -12.34
CA ILE A 558 -6.11 9.03 -10.96
C ILE A 558 -7.41 9.20 -10.19
N ILE A 559 -7.79 8.15 -9.45
CA ILE A 559 -8.89 8.19 -8.47
C ILE A 559 -8.35 7.86 -7.09
N MET A 560 -8.87 8.53 -6.08
CA MET A 560 -8.54 8.28 -4.69
C MET A 560 -9.80 8.18 -3.85
N LEU A 561 -9.88 7.15 -3.01
CA LEU A 561 -10.87 7.00 -1.94
C LEU A 561 -10.16 7.14 -0.60
N VAL A 562 -10.67 8.04 0.23
CA VAL A 562 -10.28 8.17 1.65
C VAL A 562 -11.50 7.90 2.50
N TYR A 563 -11.34 7.12 3.57
CA TYR A 563 -12.39 7.00 4.56
C TYR A 563 -11.83 6.93 5.99
N TYR A 564 -12.62 7.44 6.93
CA TYR A 564 -12.34 7.42 8.37
C TYR A 564 -13.53 6.79 9.09
N ASP A 565 -13.25 5.78 9.89
CA ASP A 565 -14.22 5.01 10.65
C ASP A 565 -14.29 5.53 12.08
N GLU A 566 -15.44 6.05 12.48
CA GLU A 566 -15.70 6.68 13.77
C GLU A 566 -14.82 7.92 14.05
N PRO A 567 -14.93 8.98 13.23
CA PRO A 567 -14.25 10.23 13.52
C PRO A 567 -14.92 10.95 14.70
N HIS A 568 -14.14 11.26 15.75
CA HIS A 568 -14.57 11.92 16.98
C HIS A 568 -13.98 13.33 17.14
N GLY A 569 -13.52 13.94 16.04
CA GLY A 569 -13.06 15.32 16.01
C GLY A 569 -14.22 16.32 15.98
N ASP A 570 -13.97 17.51 15.41
CA ASP A 570 -14.96 18.61 15.35
C ASP A 570 -16.13 18.34 14.38
N SER A 571 -16.00 17.32 13.51
CA SER A 571 -16.99 16.97 12.49
C SER A 571 -16.94 15.48 12.17
N TYR A 572 -18.08 14.95 11.73
CA TYR A 572 -18.21 13.60 11.16
C TYR A 572 -18.58 13.63 9.66
N TYR A 573 -18.71 14.81 9.06
CA TYR A 573 -19.03 14.92 7.64
C TYR A 573 -17.83 14.63 6.75
N GLY A 574 -17.99 13.76 5.73
CA GLY A 574 -16.92 13.37 4.83
C GLY A 574 -16.20 14.53 4.14
N SER A 575 -16.92 15.64 3.87
CA SER A 575 -16.31 16.84 3.32
C SER A 575 -15.26 17.46 4.25
N ALA A 576 -15.58 17.57 5.53
CA ALA A 576 -14.70 18.22 6.52
C ALA A 576 -13.59 17.29 7.01
N VAL A 577 -13.86 15.96 7.04
CA VAL A 577 -12.97 14.96 7.63
C VAL A 577 -12.05 14.34 6.56
N ALA A 578 -12.60 13.82 5.45
CA ALA A 578 -11.84 13.11 4.42
C ALA A 578 -11.39 14.01 3.26
N GLY A 579 -12.14 15.07 2.96
CA GLY A 579 -11.82 16.00 1.87
C GLY A 579 -10.43 16.64 1.97
N PRO A 580 -10.00 17.18 3.12
CA PRO A 580 -8.67 17.77 3.27
C PRO A 580 -7.52 16.79 3.04
N THR A 581 -7.65 15.53 3.51
CA THR A 581 -6.65 14.49 3.27
C THR A 581 -6.57 14.14 1.79
N PHE A 582 -7.71 14.00 1.11
CA PHE A 582 -7.75 13.82 -0.33
C PHE A 582 -7.02 14.98 -1.04
N ALA A 583 -7.39 16.25 -0.72
CA ALA A 583 -6.81 17.43 -1.36
C ALA A 583 -5.29 17.48 -1.16
N LYS A 584 -4.81 17.31 0.08
CA LYS A 584 -3.38 17.37 0.39
C LYS A 584 -2.60 16.30 -0.36
N THR A 585 -3.07 15.04 -0.32
CA THR A 585 -2.40 13.94 -1.03
C THR A 585 -2.38 14.16 -2.54
N MET A 586 -3.52 14.53 -3.13
CA MET A 586 -3.59 14.77 -4.58
C MET A 586 -2.75 15.98 -5.02
N GLU A 587 -2.60 17.01 -4.19
CA GLU A 587 -1.73 18.16 -4.48
C GLU A 587 -0.26 17.77 -4.59
N GLU A 588 0.17 16.78 -3.80
CA GLU A 588 1.53 16.28 -3.78
C GLU A 588 1.81 15.27 -4.90
N ILE A 589 0.86 14.35 -5.17
CA ILE A 589 1.08 13.27 -6.12
C ILE A 589 0.79 13.63 -7.58
N LEU A 590 -0.19 14.51 -7.87
CA LEU A 590 -0.57 14.82 -9.26
C LEU A 590 0.59 15.40 -10.08
N PRO A 591 1.37 16.41 -9.58
CA PRO A 591 2.52 16.91 -10.32
C PRO A 591 3.62 15.85 -10.48
N TYR A 592 3.84 15.02 -9.46
CA TYR A 592 4.78 13.90 -9.54
C TYR A 592 4.38 12.89 -10.64
N LEU A 593 3.09 12.58 -10.74
CA LEU A 593 2.53 11.68 -11.77
C LEU A 593 2.42 12.33 -13.16
N GLY A 594 2.92 13.57 -13.32
CA GLY A 594 2.95 14.27 -14.60
C GLY A 594 1.62 14.94 -15.00
N VAL A 595 0.63 14.99 -14.08
CA VAL A 595 -0.63 15.69 -14.34
C VAL A 595 -0.40 17.20 -14.25
N GLN A 596 -0.58 17.89 -15.39
CA GLN A 596 -0.33 19.32 -15.49
C GLN A 596 -1.50 20.15 -14.93
N ARG A 597 -1.18 21.26 -14.25
CA ARG A 597 -2.18 22.23 -13.83
C ARG A 597 -2.70 23.03 -15.02
N LYS A 598 -4.02 23.13 -15.16
CA LYS A 598 -4.73 23.93 -16.15
C LYS A 598 -5.70 24.84 -15.43
N TYR A 599 -5.27 26.07 -15.16
CA TYR A 599 -6.10 27.05 -14.44
C TYR A 599 -7.18 27.65 -15.34
N THR A 600 -8.37 27.87 -14.79
CA THR A 600 -9.39 28.71 -15.40
C THR A 600 -9.08 30.20 -15.14
N PRO A 601 -9.60 31.14 -15.95
CA PRO A 601 -9.42 32.57 -15.67
C PRO A 601 -9.83 32.97 -14.25
N THR A 602 -10.95 32.45 -13.76
CA THR A 602 -11.46 32.71 -12.40
C THR A 602 -10.56 32.13 -11.31
N GLU A 603 -9.89 31.01 -11.56
CA GLU A 603 -8.91 30.44 -10.60
C GLU A 603 -7.67 31.30 -10.53
N LEU A 604 -7.24 31.87 -11.64
CA LEU A 604 -6.08 32.76 -11.69
C LEU A 604 -6.30 34.04 -10.93
N GLU A 605 -7.48 34.69 -11.13
CA GLU A 605 -7.86 35.87 -10.36
C GLU A 605 -7.80 35.61 -8.84
N LYS A 606 -8.09 34.36 -8.41
CA LYS A 606 -8.02 33.98 -6.99
C LYS A 606 -6.62 33.61 -6.50
N LEU A 607 -5.70 33.28 -7.41
CA LEU A 607 -4.30 33.02 -7.08
C LEU A 607 -3.50 34.31 -6.92
N ASP A 608 -3.93 35.41 -7.61
CA ASP A 608 -3.36 36.71 -7.42
C ASP A 608 -3.86 37.30 -6.11
N THR A 609 -2.99 38.05 -5.45
CA THR A 609 -3.33 38.80 -4.24
C THR A 609 -2.98 40.26 -4.44
N SER A 610 -3.83 41.14 -3.89
CA SER A 610 -3.59 42.58 -3.92
C SER A 610 -2.48 42.92 -2.92
N THR A 611 -1.54 43.75 -3.33
CA THR A 611 -0.47 44.26 -2.46
C THR A 611 -1.09 45.22 -1.42
N PRO A 612 -0.98 44.91 -0.10
CA PRO A 612 -1.47 45.82 0.94
C PRO A 612 -0.63 47.10 0.99
N ASP A 613 -1.25 48.21 1.38
CA ASP A 613 -0.53 49.43 1.66
C ASP A 613 0.24 49.31 2.97
N VAL A 614 1.55 49.34 2.86
CA VAL A 614 2.47 49.28 4.01
C VAL A 614 3.38 50.50 4.11
N ILE A 615 3.11 51.54 3.31
CA ILE A 615 3.80 52.82 3.39
C ILE A 615 3.52 53.47 4.75
N SER A 616 4.49 54.11 5.33
CA SER A 616 4.46 54.71 6.67
C SER A 616 4.33 53.74 7.85
N LYS A 617 4.32 52.40 7.60
CA LYS A 617 4.35 51.39 8.67
C LYS A 617 5.77 51.08 9.11
N SER A 618 5.89 50.54 10.33
CA SER A 618 7.15 49.97 10.77
C SER A 618 7.57 48.76 9.87
N VAL A 619 8.84 48.53 9.75
CA VAL A 619 9.35 47.34 8.98
C VAL A 619 8.75 46.03 9.47
N ALA A 620 8.53 45.87 10.79
CA ALA A 620 7.93 44.70 11.37
C ALA A 620 6.47 44.53 10.95
N ASP A 621 5.65 45.63 11.07
CA ASP A 621 4.24 45.58 10.69
C ASP A 621 4.06 45.40 9.19
N ALA A 622 4.92 46.00 8.36
CA ALA A 622 4.93 45.81 6.93
C ALA A 622 5.19 44.36 6.53
N LYS A 623 6.22 43.73 7.13
CA LYS A 623 6.53 42.29 6.91
C LYS A 623 5.36 41.41 7.32
N ASN A 624 4.76 41.66 8.48
CA ASN A 624 3.61 40.88 8.96
C ASN A 624 2.40 41.02 8.03
N ALA A 625 2.10 42.24 7.56
CA ALA A 625 1.00 42.49 6.65
C ALA A 625 1.17 41.79 5.31
N LEU A 626 2.36 41.86 4.73
CA LEU A 626 2.68 41.17 3.48
C LEU A 626 2.65 39.63 3.62
N THR A 627 3.23 39.06 4.68
CA THR A 627 3.19 37.63 4.96
C THR A 627 1.76 37.15 5.16
N LYS A 628 0.93 37.91 5.87
CA LYS A 628 -0.51 37.60 6.02
C LYS A 628 -1.25 37.58 4.66
N SER A 629 -0.82 38.40 3.72
CA SER A 629 -1.32 38.43 2.33
C SER A 629 -0.61 37.39 1.42
N LYS A 630 0.15 36.49 1.99
CA LYS A 630 0.95 35.47 1.26
C LYS A 630 1.93 36.08 0.24
N LEU A 631 2.52 37.23 0.58
CA LEU A 631 3.53 37.90 -0.21
C LEU A 631 4.88 37.87 0.52
N VAL A 632 5.99 37.92 -0.23
CA VAL A 632 7.35 37.86 0.30
C VAL A 632 7.93 39.27 0.42
N PRO A 633 8.13 39.79 1.64
CA PRO A 633 8.74 41.11 1.82
C PRO A 633 10.24 41.07 1.62
N LYS A 634 10.77 42.01 0.83
CA LYS A 634 12.23 42.25 0.67
C LYS A 634 12.51 43.71 1.01
N VAL A 635 13.28 43.94 2.08
CA VAL A 635 13.54 45.32 2.61
C VAL A 635 14.92 45.78 2.12
N TYR A 636 14.93 47.02 1.64
CA TYR A 636 16.15 47.76 1.31
C TYR A 636 16.28 49.00 2.24
N GLY A 637 17.48 49.14 2.83
CA GLY A 637 17.79 50.13 3.86
C GLY A 637 17.68 49.53 5.27
N ASN A 638 18.14 50.31 6.26
CA ASN A 638 18.17 49.95 7.67
C ASN A 638 17.27 50.86 8.54
N GLY A 639 16.47 51.72 7.91
CA GLY A 639 15.53 52.60 8.56
C GLY A 639 14.41 51.85 9.27
N LYS A 640 13.64 52.59 10.08
CA LYS A 640 12.56 51.97 10.89
C LYS A 640 11.21 52.00 10.20
N THR A 641 11.04 52.87 9.20
CA THR A 641 9.73 53.16 8.57
C THR A 641 9.83 52.93 7.05
N ILE A 642 8.80 52.34 6.47
CA ILE A 642 8.67 52.17 5.03
C ILE A 642 8.24 53.45 4.38
N ILE A 643 9.04 53.98 3.43
CA ILE A 643 8.71 55.18 2.66
C ILE A 643 8.13 54.92 1.29
N SER A 644 8.45 53.76 0.71
CA SER A 644 7.87 53.30 -0.56
C SER A 644 7.86 51.81 -0.69
N GLN A 645 7.01 51.27 -1.58
CA GLN A 645 6.90 49.86 -1.90
C GLN A 645 6.75 49.65 -3.41
N VAL A 646 7.29 48.50 -3.91
CA VAL A 646 7.11 48.10 -5.30
C VAL A 646 6.74 46.61 -5.26
N PRO A 647 5.59 46.19 -5.82
CA PRO A 647 4.56 46.98 -6.52
C PRO A 647 3.82 47.97 -5.62
N GLU A 648 3.22 48.99 -6.26
CA GLU A 648 2.38 49.95 -5.54
C GLU A 648 1.21 49.27 -4.80
N PRO A 649 0.67 49.91 -3.74
CA PRO A 649 -0.53 49.44 -3.04
C PRO A 649 -1.67 49.15 -4.01
N GLY A 650 -2.39 48.03 -3.78
CA GLY A 650 -3.55 47.65 -4.57
C GLY A 650 -3.21 46.91 -5.90
N LYS A 651 -1.94 46.82 -6.30
CA LYS A 651 -1.57 46.01 -7.48
C LYS A 651 -1.74 44.55 -7.20
N SER A 652 -2.33 43.81 -8.16
CA SER A 652 -2.48 42.36 -8.10
C SER A 652 -1.22 41.68 -8.60
N ILE A 653 -0.65 40.79 -7.78
CA ILE A 653 0.49 39.96 -8.11
C ILE A 653 0.26 38.54 -7.61
N PRO A 654 0.89 37.53 -8.22
CA PRO A 654 0.77 36.13 -7.76
C PRO A 654 1.13 35.96 -6.28
N GLN A 655 0.46 35.06 -5.59
CA GLN A 655 0.87 34.64 -4.26
C GLN A 655 2.34 34.19 -4.26
N ASN A 656 3.05 34.47 -3.19
CA ASN A 656 4.51 34.35 -3.07
C ASN A 656 5.32 35.32 -3.96
N GLY A 657 4.66 36.27 -4.61
CA GLY A 657 5.32 37.38 -5.29
C GLY A 657 6.07 38.29 -4.30
N THR A 658 7.17 38.87 -4.74
CA THR A 658 8.03 39.70 -3.90
C THR A 658 7.54 41.16 -3.89
N VAL A 659 7.30 41.72 -2.70
CA VAL A 659 7.10 43.13 -2.51
C VAL A 659 8.35 43.77 -1.91
N VAL A 660 8.95 44.66 -2.67
CA VAL A 660 10.14 45.39 -2.26
C VAL A 660 9.74 46.59 -1.44
N LEU A 661 10.36 46.77 -0.30
CA LEU A 661 10.12 47.81 0.67
C LEU A 661 11.37 48.68 0.81
N PHE A 662 11.20 49.98 0.72
CA PHE A 662 12.31 50.92 0.92
C PHE A 662 12.10 51.67 2.23
N THR A 663 13.17 51.77 3.02
CA THR A 663 13.17 52.55 4.27
C THR A 663 13.70 53.96 4.07
N ASP A 664 13.49 54.84 5.03
CA ASP A 664 13.88 56.26 5.00
C ASP A 664 15.39 56.53 4.84
N ASP A 665 16.21 55.53 5.07
CA ASP A 665 17.65 55.60 4.88
C ASP A 665 18.12 54.78 3.66
N SER A 666 17.22 54.17 2.90
CA SER A 666 17.56 53.41 1.70
C SER A 666 18.03 54.39 0.62
N GLY A 667 19.32 54.40 0.33
CA GLY A 667 19.86 55.11 -0.83
C GLY A 667 19.16 54.71 -2.13
N SER A 668 19.48 55.34 -3.26
CA SER A 668 18.90 54.99 -4.57
C SER A 668 18.95 53.47 -4.83
N SER A 669 17.79 52.88 -5.14
CA SER A 669 17.68 51.47 -5.47
C SER A 669 18.58 51.14 -6.65
N THR A 670 19.35 50.06 -6.56
CA THR A 670 20.03 49.51 -7.73
C THR A 670 18.98 48.87 -8.62
N ASP A 671 18.68 49.51 -9.76
CA ASP A 671 17.80 48.98 -10.77
C ASP A 671 18.21 47.52 -11.16
N VAL A 672 17.18 46.69 -11.34
CA VAL A 672 17.34 45.32 -11.84
C VAL A 672 17.06 45.29 -13.34
N THR A 673 17.68 44.37 -14.04
CA THR A 673 17.48 44.25 -15.50
C THR A 673 16.39 43.22 -15.78
N VAL A 674 15.40 43.60 -16.57
CA VAL A 674 14.33 42.70 -17.03
C VAL A 674 14.94 41.63 -17.94
N PRO A 675 14.81 40.31 -17.60
CA PRO A 675 15.31 39.26 -18.46
C PRO A 675 14.40 39.06 -19.68
N ASN A 676 14.90 38.32 -20.68
CA ASN A 676 14.02 37.82 -21.72
C ASN A 676 13.11 36.73 -21.14
N LEU A 677 11.81 36.99 -21.10
CA LEU A 677 10.79 36.10 -20.55
C LEU A 677 9.98 35.39 -21.67
N THR A 678 10.31 35.58 -22.96
CA THR A 678 9.63 34.94 -24.08
C THR A 678 10.22 33.58 -24.44
N GLY A 679 9.42 32.67 -24.98
CA GLY A 679 9.84 31.31 -25.36
C GLY A 679 9.99 30.35 -24.20
N MET A 680 9.44 30.68 -23.03
CA MET A 680 9.59 29.90 -21.79
C MET A 680 8.26 29.30 -21.32
N THR A 681 8.34 28.16 -20.64
CA THR A 681 7.19 27.64 -19.88
C THR A 681 6.89 28.56 -18.69
N LEU A 682 5.66 28.51 -18.15
CA LEU A 682 5.28 29.34 -16.99
C LEU A 682 6.23 29.18 -15.81
N ALA A 683 6.66 27.96 -15.51
CA ALA A 683 7.59 27.68 -14.42
C ALA A 683 8.95 28.33 -14.63
N ASN A 684 9.47 28.26 -15.88
CA ASN A 684 10.77 28.90 -16.22
C ASN A 684 10.66 30.42 -16.26
N THR A 685 9.53 30.98 -16.72
CA THR A 685 9.25 32.41 -16.70
C THR A 685 9.23 32.95 -15.28
N ASN A 686 8.51 32.27 -14.37
CA ASN A 686 8.48 32.61 -12.94
C ASN A 686 9.89 32.56 -12.31
N LYS A 687 10.65 31.52 -12.61
CA LYS A 687 12.03 31.37 -12.09
C LYS A 687 12.96 32.46 -12.59
N ALA A 688 12.88 32.79 -13.88
CA ALA A 688 13.68 33.86 -14.47
C ALA A 688 13.33 35.25 -13.89
N ALA A 689 12.04 35.54 -13.73
CA ALA A 689 11.57 36.78 -13.11
C ALA A 689 12.01 36.89 -11.65
N SER A 690 11.82 35.84 -10.86
CA SER A 690 12.22 35.79 -9.46
C SER A 690 13.73 35.98 -9.27
N ASN A 691 14.55 35.31 -10.09
CA ASN A 691 16.00 35.46 -10.08
C ASN A 691 16.44 36.91 -10.45
N ALA A 692 15.70 37.57 -11.32
CA ALA A 692 15.95 38.97 -11.69
C ALA A 692 15.38 39.96 -10.67
N GLY A 693 14.67 39.51 -9.64
CA GLY A 693 14.06 40.36 -8.62
C GLY A 693 12.84 41.14 -9.10
N ILE A 694 12.12 40.67 -10.12
CA ILE A 694 10.88 41.26 -10.63
C ILE A 694 9.71 40.28 -10.45
N ASN A 695 8.49 40.80 -10.55
CA ASN A 695 7.26 40.00 -10.55
C ASN A 695 6.70 39.86 -11.96
N ILE A 696 5.88 38.85 -12.21
CA ILE A 696 5.13 38.74 -13.44
C ILE A 696 3.62 38.77 -13.17
N SER A 697 2.90 39.32 -14.13
CA SER A 697 1.43 39.18 -14.27
C SER A 697 1.18 38.44 -15.57
N ILE A 698 0.27 37.47 -15.55
CA ILE A 698 0.09 36.51 -16.65
C ILE A 698 -1.14 36.90 -17.45
N THR A 699 -1.05 36.89 -18.80
CA THR A 699 -2.17 37.13 -19.71
C THR A 699 -2.17 36.14 -20.86
N GLY A 700 -3.31 35.99 -21.56
CA GLY A 700 -3.45 35.19 -22.78
C GLY A 700 -3.96 33.78 -22.58
N ALA A 701 -3.99 32.99 -23.66
CA ALA A 701 -4.57 31.65 -23.71
C ALA A 701 -3.79 30.57 -22.89
N ALA A 702 -2.67 30.94 -22.37
CA ALA A 702 -1.70 30.11 -21.67
C ALA A 702 -2.21 29.35 -20.44
N LEU A 703 -3.35 29.72 -19.95
CA LEU A 703 -3.85 29.27 -18.68
C LEU A 703 -4.85 28.13 -18.82
N THR A 704 -5.16 27.76 -20.06
CA THR A 704 -6.06 26.66 -20.43
C THR A 704 -5.37 25.59 -21.29
N GLY A 705 -4.14 25.81 -21.71
CA GLY A 705 -3.39 24.96 -22.60
C GLY A 705 -2.57 23.86 -21.93
N THR A 706 -2.14 22.87 -22.71
CA THR A 706 -1.34 21.74 -22.23
C THR A 706 0.15 22.07 -22.06
N ASN A 707 0.65 23.04 -22.83
CA ASN A 707 2.08 23.40 -22.79
C ASN A 707 2.31 24.88 -23.16
N PRO A 708 1.77 25.82 -22.39
CA PRO A 708 1.81 27.24 -22.73
C PRO A 708 3.25 27.77 -22.73
N ILE A 709 3.59 28.51 -23.79
CA ILE A 709 4.87 29.17 -23.94
C ILE A 709 4.65 30.69 -24.01
N SER A 710 5.47 31.45 -23.28
CA SER A 710 5.42 32.89 -23.28
C SER A 710 5.81 33.45 -24.65
N ASN A 711 4.99 34.33 -25.21
CA ASN A 711 5.19 34.93 -26.54
C ASN A 711 5.41 36.45 -26.50
N SER A 712 5.09 37.10 -25.39
CA SER A 712 5.22 38.54 -25.24
C SER A 712 5.51 38.96 -23.81
N GLN A 713 6.16 40.09 -23.63
CA GLN A 713 6.36 40.74 -22.33
C GLN A 713 6.14 42.27 -22.45
N SER A 714 5.51 42.87 -21.44
CA SER A 714 5.13 44.29 -21.45
C SER A 714 6.31 45.24 -21.32
N ILE A 715 7.41 44.82 -20.75
CA ILE A 715 8.65 45.58 -20.61
C ILE A 715 9.75 44.82 -21.33
N ALA A 716 10.45 45.47 -22.24
CA ALA A 716 11.46 44.81 -23.08
C ALA A 716 12.61 44.23 -22.26
N ALA A 717 13.17 43.12 -22.71
CA ALA A 717 14.35 42.53 -22.13
C ALA A 717 15.53 43.53 -22.19
N GLY A 718 16.34 43.56 -21.12
CA GLY A 718 17.43 44.51 -20.98
C GLY A 718 17.03 45.87 -20.35
N THR A 719 15.74 46.15 -20.20
CA THR A 719 15.28 47.42 -19.55
C THR A 719 15.63 47.38 -18.05
N LYS A 720 16.12 48.49 -17.55
CA LYS A 720 16.35 48.68 -16.11
C LYS A 720 15.06 49.14 -15.45
N VAL A 721 14.68 48.49 -14.39
CA VAL A 721 13.44 48.76 -13.61
C VAL A 721 13.72 48.66 -12.12
N ALA A 722 12.92 49.27 -11.31
CA ALA A 722 13.02 49.08 -9.87
C ALA A 722 12.78 47.61 -9.48
N PRO A 723 13.50 47.05 -8.50
CA PRO A 723 13.26 45.73 -7.96
C PRO A 723 11.79 45.58 -7.55
N GLY A 724 11.16 44.44 -7.84
CA GLY A 724 9.74 44.16 -7.57
C GLY A 724 8.77 44.65 -8.65
N THR A 725 9.22 45.33 -9.71
CA THR A 725 8.39 45.72 -10.86
C THR A 725 7.62 44.55 -11.44
N VAL A 726 6.35 44.78 -11.79
CA VAL A 726 5.49 43.78 -12.41
C VAL A 726 5.61 43.85 -13.94
N VAL A 727 6.01 42.77 -14.56
CA VAL A 727 6.06 42.62 -16.03
C VAL A 727 4.89 41.75 -16.44
N THR A 728 4.00 42.24 -17.31
CA THR A 728 2.93 41.42 -17.88
C THR A 728 3.51 40.55 -18.97
N VAL A 729 3.30 39.21 -18.87
CA VAL A 729 3.78 38.23 -19.83
C VAL A 729 2.57 37.53 -20.47
N GLY A 730 2.50 37.59 -21.79
CA GLY A 730 1.51 36.87 -22.58
C GLY A 730 2.01 35.48 -22.94
N PHE A 731 1.11 34.51 -22.92
CA PHE A 731 1.39 33.13 -23.27
C PHE A 731 0.47 32.65 -24.39
N ILE A 732 0.90 31.72 -25.19
CA ILE A 732 0.13 31.06 -26.26
C ILE A 732 0.36 29.56 -26.23
N GLU A 733 -0.56 28.78 -26.81
CA GLU A 733 -0.31 27.39 -27.13
C GLU A 733 0.59 27.29 -28.37
N PRO A 734 1.66 26.45 -28.35
CA PRO A 734 2.56 26.29 -29.49
C PRO A 734 1.87 25.89 -30.81
N ASP A 735 0.77 25.15 -30.73
CA ASP A 735 0.04 24.62 -31.88
C ASP A 735 -0.90 25.66 -32.53
N GLN A 736 -0.98 26.89 -32.06
CA GLN A 736 -1.77 27.99 -32.65
C GLN A 736 -0.92 28.97 -33.47
N VAL A 737 0.35 28.66 -33.69
CA VAL A 737 1.21 29.44 -34.60
C VAL A 737 1.24 28.72 -35.95
N GLY A 738 0.20 28.91 -36.75
CA GLY A 738 0.12 28.51 -38.12
C GLY A 738 -0.15 29.71 -39.00
#